data_c642d3692245a14f78181cb2933429de
#
_entry.id   c642d3692245a14f78181cb2933429de
#
_cell.length_a   1.000
_cell.length_b   1.000
_cell.length_c   1.000
_cell.angle_alpha   90.00
_cell.angle_beta   90.00
_cell.angle_gamma   90.00
#
_symmetry.space_group_name_H-M   'P 1'
#
loop_
_entity.id
_entity.type
_entity.pdbx_description
1 polymer ?
#
loop_
_entity_poly.entity_id
_entity_poly.type
_entity_poly.pdbx_seq_one_letter_code
_entity_poly.pdbx_strand_id
1 'polypeptide(L)'
;MSPKRHRHRTRDAEHVAPHEQEVGLGVGSAAQRYAAYKAEAQAASSLRARWVSTLSFTPDPFQIQALDAVEAGSSVLVAAPTGAGKTIVGQFGAYVALEQGMRAFYTTPIKALSNQKYLELCDLYGADNVGLATGDTSVNSGAPVVVMTTEVLRNMIYAGAPLRDLGVVILDEVHYLADKMRGPVWEEVIIHLPAHVAIIALSATVSNAEEFGAWIREVRSTCEIIVSEKRPVPLYQHMIVGEDIFDLYAPTGKGKLNPELVAATRDSGMRGGRGSRSWNREVRVRRESRPSTLISLDRARLLPAITFIFSRAGCEDAVRQILSTRITLTTRSEAAEIESYVDEVIALLPPEDAIVLGAEAWKRGLMRGIAAHHAGMLPLMKESVEHLFSRGLVKMVYATETLALGINMPARTVVIESLTKWNGSAHVALSAGEYTQLSGRAGRRGIDTEGHAVVSHRGGVAPEEVAALASKRTYPLMSAFTPTYNMVVNLLARSTRDQTRRVLESSFAQYQADSAVVALASRLTDLEAQRDATAEDLSCSHGDVREYLALRDQLGQAEKSGARARKREARDESRRILSDVRTGDVLALTRGRKTRLCVVGAKATSASGRAEVSVIGEDATWRPLAPEDVRGAIAVVGHMSIPGGSALRRTKERTRIAGELRSGAAKGIFEVPEDPTQASDPISALRVAMRQHPVHRCPHREEHARAGAQWARLAREIDRLRSSIDSQTGSVAAQFDRVCAVLERLGFLSGDEVTDEGQRLRRIFGERDLVVAMSMNEGTWNELDEAELASLVSALVYDSRSDDDAQPLAPAGVGIRLQEAWHESLATLERVHRVEKACGCDLTPSLDAGLMAATLAWAHGSTLATAIDATPIQAGDFVRWMRQVMDCLGQIASASSSGELTRKAEAAKDRIGRGIVAWSTI
;
A
#
# COMPACT_ATOMS: atom_id res chain seq x y z
N MET A 1 -13.93 72.44 35.07
CA MET A 1 -15.32 72.05 34.67
C MET A 1 -15.43 70.56 34.87
N SER A 2 -16.22 70.11 35.81
CA SER A 2 -16.34 68.75 36.29
C SER A 2 -17.01 67.81 35.32
N PRO A 3 -16.66 66.54 35.32
CA PRO A 3 -17.40 65.47 34.64
C PRO A 3 -18.42 64.80 35.57
N LYS A 4 -19.61 64.52 35.04
CA LYS A 4 -20.73 63.89 35.71
C LYS A 4 -20.44 62.40 36.04
N ARG A 5 -20.66 62.08 37.30
CA ARG A 5 -20.73 60.69 37.83
C ARG A 5 -22.01 60.01 37.35
N HIS A 6 -21.91 58.79 36.75
CA HIS A 6 -23.02 57.85 36.64
C HIS A 6 -22.87 56.80 37.71
N ARG A 7 -23.91 56.73 38.55
CA ARG A 7 -24.10 55.72 39.61
C ARG A 7 -24.36 54.37 39.01
N HIS A 8 -23.54 53.39 39.35
CA HIS A 8 -23.91 51.96 39.21
C HIS A 8 -24.86 51.60 40.35
N ARG A 9 -26.03 51.07 39.98
CA ARG A 9 -26.94 50.37 40.87
C ARG A 9 -26.42 48.92 41.02
N THR A 10 -26.06 48.56 42.22
CA THR A 10 -25.91 47.17 42.69
C THR A 10 -27.28 46.53 42.67
N ARG A 11 -27.40 45.42 41.95
CA ARG A 11 -28.51 44.48 42.05
C ARG A 11 -28.07 43.37 42.95
N ASP A 12 -28.85 43.10 43.95
CA ASP A 12 -28.70 42.07 44.95
C ASP A 12 -28.65 40.68 44.29
N ALA A 13 -27.70 39.86 44.80
CA ALA A 13 -27.63 38.46 44.45
C ALA A 13 -28.73 37.73 45.24
N GLU A 14 -29.79 37.34 44.57
CA GLU A 14 -30.73 36.34 45.07
C GLU A 14 -30.04 34.96 45.08
N HIS A 15 -29.93 34.40 46.26
CA HIS A 15 -29.61 33.00 46.50
C HIS A 15 -30.73 32.14 45.87
N VAL A 16 -30.44 31.54 44.72
CA VAL A 16 -31.25 30.44 44.19
C VAL A 16 -30.80 29.17 44.91
N ALA A 17 -31.65 28.61 45.73
CA ALA A 17 -31.50 27.28 46.29
C ALA A 17 -31.46 26.24 45.13
N PRO A 18 -30.72 25.11 45.26
CA PRO A 18 -30.73 24.10 44.25
C PRO A 18 -32.13 23.51 44.10
N HIS A 19 -32.71 23.68 42.93
CA HIS A 19 -33.91 22.96 42.55
C HIS A 19 -33.61 21.47 42.62
N GLU A 20 -34.19 20.78 43.59
CA GLU A 20 -34.41 19.33 43.50
C GLU A 20 -35.14 19.10 42.18
N GLN A 21 -34.49 18.40 41.27
CA GLN A 21 -35.15 17.85 40.08
C GLN A 21 -36.17 16.83 40.58
N GLU A 22 -37.41 17.24 40.64
CA GLU A 22 -38.54 16.33 40.73
C GLU A 22 -38.42 15.39 39.55
N VAL A 23 -37.99 14.15 39.80
CA VAL A 23 -38.12 13.03 38.89
C VAL A 23 -39.59 12.94 38.55
N GLY A 24 -39.95 13.42 37.36
CA GLY A 24 -41.31 13.32 36.79
C GLY A 24 -41.75 11.87 36.83
N LEU A 25 -42.58 11.52 37.78
CA LEU A 25 -43.26 10.22 37.87
C LEU A 25 -44.09 10.06 36.58
N GLY A 26 -43.51 9.32 35.64
CA GLY A 26 -44.14 9.03 34.36
C GLY A 26 -45.53 8.47 34.49
N VAL A 27 -46.44 8.91 33.66
CA VAL A 27 -47.83 8.46 33.50
C VAL A 27 -47.81 7.02 32.95
N GLY A 28 -47.49 6.05 33.81
CA GLY A 28 -47.55 4.62 33.54
C GLY A 28 -48.34 3.86 34.61
N SER A 29 -48.99 2.76 34.19
CA SER A 29 -49.68 1.87 35.12
C SER A 29 -48.72 1.31 36.20
N ALA A 30 -49.22 0.90 37.37
CA ALA A 30 -48.40 0.27 38.42
C ALA A 30 -47.60 -0.94 37.88
N ALA A 31 -48.13 -1.68 36.93
CA ALA A 31 -47.45 -2.76 36.21
C ALA A 31 -46.29 -2.26 35.32
N GLN A 32 -46.47 -1.15 34.66
CA GLN A 32 -45.40 -0.54 33.84
C GLN A 32 -44.27 0.01 34.70
N ARG A 33 -44.59 0.62 35.84
CA ARG A 33 -43.59 1.11 36.83
C ARG A 33 -42.82 -0.06 37.45
N TYR A 34 -43.51 -1.15 37.84
CA TYR A 34 -42.86 -2.36 38.33
C TYR A 34 -42.00 -3.05 37.27
N ALA A 35 -42.47 -3.13 36.02
CA ALA A 35 -41.69 -3.65 34.91
C ALA A 35 -40.45 -2.78 34.64
N ALA A 36 -40.56 -1.44 34.69
CA ALA A 36 -39.43 -0.51 34.56
C ALA A 36 -38.46 -0.67 35.72
N TYR A 37 -38.93 -0.72 36.98
CA TYR A 37 -38.08 -0.99 38.13
C TYR A 37 -37.38 -2.32 38.09
N LYS A 38 -38.08 -3.39 37.65
CA LYS A 38 -37.47 -4.71 37.48
C LYS A 38 -36.44 -4.74 36.33
N ALA A 39 -36.74 -4.03 35.26
CA ALA A 39 -35.77 -3.87 34.14
C ALA A 39 -34.55 -3.07 34.58
N GLU A 40 -34.73 -2.00 35.37
CA GLU A 40 -33.63 -1.17 35.92
C GLU A 40 -32.80 -1.95 36.95
N ALA A 41 -33.44 -2.72 37.84
CA ALA A 41 -32.75 -3.61 38.77
C ALA A 41 -31.99 -4.75 38.09
N GLN A 42 -32.57 -5.34 37.03
CA GLN A 42 -31.89 -6.31 36.17
C GLN A 42 -30.72 -5.68 35.40
N ALA A 43 -30.90 -4.49 34.86
CA ALA A 43 -29.86 -3.74 34.17
C ALA A 43 -28.71 -3.37 35.14
N ALA A 44 -29.02 -3.02 36.38
CA ALA A 44 -28.02 -2.72 37.43
C ALA A 44 -27.23 -3.97 37.85
N SER A 45 -27.80 -5.17 37.72
CA SER A 45 -27.13 -6.45 38.04
C SER A 45 -26.43 -7.10 36.84
N SER A 46 -26.48 -6.50 35.65
CA SER A 46 -25.86 -7.04 34.45
C SER A 46 -24.34 -7.06 34.56
N LEU A 47 -23.69 -7.97 33.81
CA LEU A 47 -22.23 -8.02 33.67
C LEU A 47 -21.66 -6.70 33.17
N ARG A 48 -22.36 -6.05 32.22
CA ARG A 48 -22.02 -4.70 31.75
C ARG A 48 -22.03 -3.68 32.91
N ALA A 49 -23.07 -3.64 33.75
CA ALA A 49 -23.13 -2.66 34.81
C ALA A 49 -22.01 -2.87 35.83
N ARG A 50 -21.72 -4.11 36.21
CA ARG A 50 -20.56 -4.46 37.04
C ARG A 50 -19.25 -4.02 36.42
N TRP A 51 -19.04 -4.32 35.17
CA TRP A 51 -17.84 -3.94 34.43
C TRP A 51 -17.67 -2.42 34.32
N VAL A 52 -18.74 -1.70 33.92
CA VAL A 52 -18.73 -0.24 33.78
C VAL A 52 -18.43 0.44 35.09
N SER A 53 -18.90 -0.12 36.23
CA SER A 53 -18.62 0.44 37.58
C SER A 53 -17.14 0.36 37.97
N THR A 54 -16.32 -0.48 37.30
CA THR A 54 -14.86 -0.57 37.53
C THR A 54 -14.08 0.46 36.73
N LEU A 55 -14.71 1.11 35.75
CA LEU A 55 -14.03 2.06 34.87
C LEU A 55 -13.87 3.43 35.55
N SER A 56 -12.73 4.08 35.31
CA SER A 56 -12.48 5.45 35.82
C SER A 56 -13.11 6.54 34.93
N PHE A 57 -13.84 6.18 33.87
CA PHE A 57 -14.47 7.10 32.92
C PHE A 57 -15.84 6.59 32.49
N THR A 58 -16.66 7.47 31.94
CA THR A 58 -17.98 7.11 31.38
C THR A 58 -17.80 6.64 29.91
N PRO A 59 -18.28 5.43 29.57
CA PRO A 59 -18.22 4.95 28.18
C PRO A 59 -19.08 5.80 27.23
N ASP A 60 -18.64 5.93 25.99
CA ASP A 60 -19.40 6.58 24.92
C ASP A 60 -20.62 5.74 24.52
N PRO A 61 -21.70 6.34 23.93
CA PRO A 61 -22.92 5.61 23.56
C PRO A 61 -22.68 4.41 22.67
N PHE A 62 -21.76 4.48 21.71
CA PHE A 62 -21.45 3.36 20.83
C PHE A 62 -20.75 2.21 21.59
N GLN A 63 -19.98 2.55 22.63
CA GLN A 63 -19.35 1.55 23.48
C GLN A 63 -20.42 0.82 24.29
N ILE A 64 -21.36 1.55 24.90
CA ILE A 64 -22.48 0.95 25.66
C ILE A 64 -23.28 0.00 24.77
N GLN A 65 -23.64 0.44 23.56
CA GLN A 65 -24.34 -0.40 22.59
C GLN A 65 -23.56 -1.69 22.26
N ALA A 66 -22.23 -1.58 22.10
CA ALA A 66 -21.37 -2.73 21.86
C ALA A 66 -21.30 -3.69 23.06
N LEU A 67 -21.21 -3.13 24.29
CA LEU A 67 -21.22 -3.95 25.51
C LEU A 67 -22.54 -4.70 25.69
N ASP A 68 -23.68 -4.06 25.38
CA ASP A 68 -25.01 -4.70 25.42
C ASP A 68 -25.09 -5.88 24.45
N ALA A 69 -24.60 -5.71 23.23
CA ALA A 69 -24.60 -6.76 22.21
C ALA A 69 -23.68 -7.95 22.60
N VAL A 70 -22.50 -7.65 23.17
CA VAL A 70 -21.58 -8.68 23.68
C VAL A 70 -22.18 -9.44 24.84
N GLU A 71 -22.83 -8.76 25.82
CA GLU A 71 -23.50 -9.42 26.93
C GLU A 71 -24.65 -10.32 26.48
N ALA A 72 -25.34 -9.93 25.39
CA ALA A 72 -26.38 -10.74 24.75
C ALA A 72 -25.83 -11.96 23.97
N GLY A 73 -24.50 -12.14 23.88
CA GLY A 73 -23.86 -13.26 23.19
C GLY A 73 -23.79 -13.11 21.67
N SER A 74 -24.06 -11.91 21.12
CA SER A 74 -23.96 -11.64 19.70
C SER A 74 -22.51 -11.38 19.28
N SER A 75 -22.13 -11.80 18.07
CA SER A 75 -20.94 -11.25 17.42
C SER A 75 -21.12 -9.75 17.15
N VAL A 76 -20.04 -8.98 17.21
CA VAL A 76 -20.11 -7.52 17.12
C VAL A 76 -19.02 -7.01 16.17
N LEU A 77 -19.40 -6.13 15.24
CA LEU A 77 -18.47 -5.31 14.48
C LEU A 77 -18.51 -3.86 14.98
N VAL A 78 -17.39 -3.37 15.50
CA VAL A 78 -17.25 -1.98 15.94
C VAL A 78 -16.34 -1.23 14.98
N ALA A 79 -16.90 -0.36 14.15
CA ALA A 79 -16.18 0.52 13.25
C ALA A 79 -16.15 1.94 13.81
N ALA A 80 -15.00 2.37 14.34
CA ALA A 80 -14.86 3.70 14.94
C ALA A 80 -13.43 4.25 14.73
N PRO A 81 -13.23 5.60 14.80
CA PRO A 81 -11.94 6.22 14.60
C PRO A 81 -10.87 5.66 15.54
N THR A 82 -9.61 5.73 15.11
CA THR A 82 -8.47 5.43 15.98
C THR A 82 -8.50 6.35 17.21
N GLY A 83 -8.24 5.80 18.39
CA GLY A 83 -8.31 6.55 19.66
C GLY A 83 -9.73 6.69 20.23
N ALA A 84 -10.78 6.18 19.57
CA ALA A 84 -12.15 6.22 20.12
C ALA A 84 -12.37 5.27 21.32
N GLY A 85 -11.39 4.42 21.66
CA GLY A 85 -11.49 3.50 22.81
C GLY A 85 -12.25 2.21 22.47
N LYS A 86 -12.11 1.68 21.24
CA LYS A 86 -12.70 0.39 20.84
C LYS A 86 -12.25 -0.78 21.71
N THR A 87 -11.02 -0.72 22.21
CA THR A 87 -10.40 -1.78 23.05
C THR A 87 -11.26 -2.21 24.23
N ILE A 88 -12.04 -1.29 24.83
CA ILE A 88 -12.91 -1.59 25.96
C ILE A 88 -13.95 -2.67 25.61
N VAL A 89 -14.40 -2.74 24.35
CA VAL A 89 -15.37 -3.76 23.93
C VAL A 89 -14.71 -5.14 23.89
N GLY A 90 -13.47 -5.22 23.40
CA GLY A 90 -12.69 -6.47 23.46
C GLY A 90 -12.35 -6.89 24.89
N GLN A 91 -11.96 -5.96 25.75
CA GLN A 91 -11.73 -6.21 27.18
C GLN A 91 -13.01 -6.73 27.83
N PHE A 92 -14.14 -6.11 27.60
CA PHE A 92 -15.42 -6.59 28.13
C PHE A 92 -15.79 -8.00 27.62
N GLY A 93 -15.51 -8.28 26.33
CA GLY A 93 -15.71 -9.64 25.79
C GLY A 93 -14.91 -10.70 26.53
N ALA A 94 -13.64 -10.41 26.84
CA ALA A 94 -12.82 -11.29 27.67
C ALA A 94 -13.41 -11.43 29.10
N TYR A 95 -13.88 -10.35 29.71
CA TYR A 95 -14.52 -10.37 31.01
C TYR A 95 -15.77 -11.27 31.01
N VAL A 96 -16.64 -11.14 30.01
CA VAL A 96 -17.85 -11.97 29.88
C VAL A 96 -17.48 -13.45 29.74
N ALA A 97 -16.48 -13.79 28.93
CA ALA A 97 -16.04 -15.17 28.77
C ALA A 97 -15.50 -15.74 30.09
N LEU A 98 -14.70 -14.98 30.84
CA LEU A 98 -14.19 -15.38 32.16
C LEU A 98 -15.30 -15.62 33.17
N GLU A 99 -16.30 -14.74 33.24
CA GLU A 99 -17.46 -14.91 34.14
C GLU A 99 -18.31 -16.14 33.77
N GLN A 100 -18.25 -16.58 32.53
CA GLN A 100 -18.91 -17.79 32.04
C GLN A 100 -18.05 -19.07 32.18
N GLY A 101 -16.83 -18.95 32.69
CA GLY A 101 -15.87 -20.06 32.79
C GLY A 101 -15.31 -20.51 31.43
N MET A 102 -15.40 -19.65 30.42
CA MET A 102 -14.87 -19.89 29.07
C MET A 102 -13.57 -19.13 28.84
N ARG A 103 -12.81 -19.53 27.82
CA ARG A 103 -11.59 -18.83 27.40
C ARG A 103 -11.90 -17.69 26.41
N ALA A 104 -11.01 -16.72 26.38
CA ALA A 104 -11.03 -15.61 25.41
C ALA A 104 -9.70 -15.54 24.67
N PHE A 105 -9.74 -15.42 23.34
CA PHE A 105 -8.56 -15.15 22.54
C PHE A 105 -8.59 -13.73 22.00
N TYR A 106 -7.55 -12.96 22.29
CA TYR A 106 -7.37 -11.60 21.79
C TYR A 106 -6.35 -11.61 20.66
N THR A 107 -6.79 -11.42 19.41
CA THR A 107 -5.89 -11.48 18.26
C THR A 107 -5.55 -10.10 17.73
N THR A 108 -4.31 -9.94 17.26
CA THR A 108 -3.78 -8.71 16.70
C THR A 108 -3.02 -8.97 15.40
N PRO A 109 -2.87 -7.96 14.51
CA PRO A 109 -2.19 -8.14 13.23
C PRO A 109 -0.66 -8.27 13.33
N ILE A 110 -0.05 -7.84 14.42
CA ILE A 110 1.41 -7.80 14.56
C ILE A 110 1.85 -8.09 16.00
N LYS A 111 3.03 -8.71 16.14
CA LYS A 111 3.61 -9.08 17.44
C LYS A 111 3.71 -7.91 18.43
N ALA A 112 4.16 -6.74 17.98
CA ALA A 112 4.31 -5.57 18.86
C ALA A 112 2.99 -5.18 19.54
N LEU A 113 1.88 -5.24 18.81
CA LEU A 113 0.55 -4.98 19.35
C LEU A 113 0.11 -6.11 20.30
N SER A 114 0.47 -7.37 19.99
CA SER A 114 0.22 -8.50 20.92
C SER A 114 0.93 -8.28 22.25
N ASN A 115 2.20 -7.90 22.25
CA ASN A 115 2.96 -7.63 23.47
C ASN A 115 2.33 -6.50 24.29
N GLN A 116 1.96 -5.40 23.62
CA GLN A 116 1.28 -4.28 24.29
C GLN A 116 -0.05 -4.71 24.93
N LYS A 117 -0.88 -5.46 24.18
CA LYS A 117 -2.18 -5.94 24.67
C LYS A 117 -2.03 -6.97 25.80
N TYR A 118 -0.99 -7.80 25.73
CA TYR A 118 -0.65 -8.73 26.82
C TYR A 118 -0.40 -7.99 28.12
N LEU A 119 0.43 -6.94 28.10
CA LEU A 119 0.70 -6.13 29.30
C LEU A 119 -0.57 -5.43 29.80
N GLU A 120 -1.34 -4.78 28.90
CA GLU A 120 -2.61 -4.13 29.26
C GLU A 120 -3.61 -5.11 29.91
N LEU A 121 -3.69 -6.35 29.42
CA LEU A 121 -4.60 -7.35 29.97
C LEU A 121 -4.06 -8.00 31.26
N CYS A 122 -2.72 -8.12 31.40
CA CYS A 122 -2.12 -8.51 32.68
C CYS A 122 -2.42 -7.52 33.81
N ASP A 123 -2.39 -6.22 33.52
CA ASP A 123 -2.76 -5.19 34.48
C ASP A 123 -4.24 -5.27 34.88
N LEU A 124 -5.10 -5.70 33.97
CA LEU A 124 -6.55 -5.76 34.17
C LEU A 124 -6.99 -7.07 34.85
N TYR A 125 -6.44 -8.22 34.45
CA TYR A 125 -6.89 -9.55 34.88
C TYR A 125 -5.88 -10.29 35.75
N GLY A 126 -4.69 -9.76 35.93
CA GLY A 126 -3.57 -10.42 36.59
C GLY A 126 -2.77 -11.33 35.65
N ALA A 127 -1.45 -11.37 35.83
CA ALA A 127 -0.52 -12.09 34.94
C ALA A 127 -0.78 -13.61 34.90
N ASP A 128 -1.31 -14.20 35.96
CA ASP A 128 -1.62 -15.63 36.03
C ASP A 128 -2.79 -16.02 35.10
N ASN A 129 -3.68 -15.08 34.79
CA ASN A 129 -4.86 -15.29 33.95
C ASN A 129 -4.65 -14.93 32.48
N VAL A 130 -3.49 -14.38 32.14
CA VAL A 130 -3.21 -13.91 30.78
C VAL A 130 -2.00 -14.64 30.20
N GLY A 131 -2.14 -15.08 28.96
CA GLY A 131 -1.08 -15.71 28.19
C GLY A 131 -0.74 -14.90 26.94
N LEU A 132 0.43 -15.18 26.37
CA LEU A 132 0.89 -14.62 25.11
C LEU A 132 1.31 -15.76 24.18
N ALA A 133 0.85 -15.75 22.93
CA ALA A 133 1.26 -16.69 21.90
C ALA A 133 1.52 -15.95 20.58
N THR A 134 2.80 -15.84 20.22
CA THR A 134 3.24 -15.28 18.93
C THR A 134 4.10 -16.32 18.21
N GLY A 135 4.53 -16.06 16.97
CA GLY A 135 5.31 -17.04 16.21
C GLY A 135 6.60 -17.51 16.88
N ASP A 136 7.18 -16.67 17.73
CA ASP A 136 8.47 -16.91 18.40
C ASP A 136 8.41 -16.85 19.94
N THR A 137 7.26 -16.54 20.53
CA THR A 137 7.12 -16.40 22.00
C THR A 137 5.83 -17.07 22.46
N SER A 138 5.94 -17.90 23.50
CA SER A 138 4.80 -18.52 24.15
C SER A 138 4.95 -18.39 25.67
N VAL A 139 4.05 -17.66 26.31
CA VAL A 139 3.98 -17.47 27.76
C VAL A 139 2.58 -17.86 28.19
N ASN A 140 2.45 -18.79 29.15
CA ASN A 140 1.19 -19.20 29.74
C ASN A 140 0.06 -19.44 28.69
N SER A 141 0.34 -20.20 27.64
CA SER A 141 -0.62 -20.45 26.53
C SER A 141 -1.90 -21.18 26.96
N GLY A 142 -1.91 -21.75 28.17
CA GLY A 142 -3.08 -22.36 28.79
C GLY A 142 -3.99 -21.37 29.56
N ALA A 143 -3.62 -20.11 29.66
CA ALA A 143 -4.37 -19.11 30.40
C ALA A 143 -5.80 -18.97 29.91
N PRO A 144 -6.73 -18.51 30.79
CA PRO A 144 -8.11 -18.19 30.37
C PRO A 144 -8.19 -17.11 29.30
N VAL A 145 -7.33 -16.11 29.33
CA VAL A 145 -7.21 -15.09 28.26
C VAL A 145 -5.87 -15.26 27.58
N VAL A 146 -5.86 -15.46 26.25
CA VAL A 146 -4.59 -15.54 25.50
C VAL A 146 -4.55 -14.46 24.43
N VAL A 147 -3.52 -13.64 24.47
CA VAL A 147 -3.20 -12.69 23.41
C VAL A 147 -2.33 -13.38 22.37
N MET A 148 -2.68 -13.23 21.09
CA MET A 148 -1.92 -13.91 20.03
C MET A 148 -1.97 -13.11 18.73
N THR A 149 -1.09 -13.44 17.78
CA THR A 149 -1.29 -12.96 16.41
C THR A 149 -2.37 -13.79 15.71
N THR A 150 -3.05 -13.18 14.73
CA THR A 150 -4.15 -13.84 14.01
C THR A 150 -3.68 -15.10 13.28
N GLU A 151 -2.43 -15.11 12.81
CA GLU A 151 -1.79 -16.27 12.17
C GLU A 151 -1.65 -17.46 13.13
N VAL A 152 -1.34 -17.21 14.41
CA VAL A 152 -1.26 -18.26 15.41
C VAL A 152 -2.62 -18.91 15.62
N LEU A 153 -3.69 -18.14 15.72
CA LEU A 153 -5.05 -18.69 15.84
C LEU A 153 -5.42 -19.52 14.60
N ARG A 154 -5.14 -19.03 13.39
CA ARG A 154 -5.35 -19.80 12.16
C ARG A 154 -4.61 -21.15 12.22
N ASN A 155 -3.33 -21.12 12.60
CA ASN A 155 -2.52 -22.33 12.68
C ASN A 155 -3.07 -23.32 13.73
N MET A 156 -3.58 -22.82 14.86
CA MET A 156 -4.27 -23.64 15.85
C MET A 156 -5.53 -24.31 15.29
N ILE A 157 -6.34 -23.56 14.54
CA ILE A 157 -7.52 -24.06 13.84
C ILE A 157 -7.10 -25.19 12.87
N TYR A 158 -6.07 -24.96 12.05
CA TYR A 158 -5.55 -25.93 11.09
C TYR A 158 -4.89 -27.14 11.77
N ALA A 159 -4.26 -26.96 12.94
CA ALA A 159 -3.74 -28.06 13.75
C ALA A 159 -4.85 -28.88 14.45
N GLY A 160 -6.10 -28.42 14.48
CA GLY A 160 -7.22 -29.08 15.16
C GLY A 160 -7.17 -28.94 16.66
N ALA A 161 -6.62 -27.84 17.14
CA ALA A 161 -6.64 -27.55 18.57
C ALA A 161 -8.10 -27.62 19.11
N PRO A 162 -8.31 -28.17 20.30
CA PRO A 162 -9.62 -28.18 20.91
C PRO A 162 -10.04 -26.76 21.29
N LEU A 163 -11.14 -26.26 20.67
CA LEU A 163 -11.68 -24.91 20.90
C LEU A 163 -13.05 -24.96 21.57
N ARG A 164 -13.36 -26.07 22.29
CA ARG A 164 -14.69 -26.27 22.91
C ARG A 164 -14.90 -25.34 24.11
N ASP A 165 -13.85 -24.95 24.77
CA ASP A 165 -13.81 -24.06 25.92
C ASP A 165 -13.64 -22.58 25.54
N LEU A 166 -13.54 -22.27 24.23
CA LEU A 166 -13.39 -20.91 23.74
C LEU A 166 -14.76 -20.25 23.60
N GLY A 167 -15.00 -19.16 24.31
CA GLY A 167 -16.26 -18.40 24.26
C GLY A 167 -16.24 -17.25 23.29
N VAL A 168 -15.10 -16.56 23.19
CA VAL A 168 -14.99 -15.35 22.36
C VAL A 168 -13.61 -15.23 21.71
N VAL A 169 -13.61 -14.70 20.49
CA VAL A 169 -12.41 -14.23 19.79
C VAL A 169 -12.53 -12.74 19.50
N ILE A 170 -11.56 -11.98 19.98
CA ILE A 170 -11.43 -10.56 19.66
C ILE A 170 -10.48 -10.44 18.47
N LEU A 171 -10.96 -9.89 17.36
CA LEU A 171 -10.20 -9.59 16.15
C LEU A 171 -9.88 -8.09 16.15
N ASP A 172 -8.74 -7.71 16.69
CA ASP A 172 -8.35 -6.30 16.73
C ASP A 172 -7.79 -5.87 15.36
N GLU A 173 -8.07 -4.61 15.00
CA GLU A 173 -7.68 -4.01 13.72
C GLU A 173 -8.10 -4.86 12.50
N VAL A 174 -9.34 -5.37 12.51
CA VAL A 174 -9.84 -6.29 11.45
C VAL A 174 -9.77 -5.72 10.03
N HIS A 175 -9.63 -4.40 9.89
CA HIS A 175 -9.43 -3.76 8.58
C HIS A 175 -8.11 -4.15 7.88
N TYR A 176 -7.19 -4.82 8.58
CA TYR A 176 -6.03 -5.50 7.98
C TYR A 176 -6.41 -6.64 7.02
N LEU A 177 -7.65 -7.04 7.00
CA LEU A 177 -8.19 -7.96 5.99
C LEU A 177 -7.92 -7.46 4.55
N ALA A 178 -7.78 -6.15 4.34
CA ALA A 178 -7.37 -5.57 3.06
C ALA A 178 -5.87 -5.65 2.75
N ASP A 179 -5.04 -6.12 3.68
CA ASP A 179 -3.61 -6.30 3.45
C ASP A 179 -3.34 -7.52 2.55
N LYS A 180 -2.59 -7.32 1.46
CA LYS A 180 -2.34 -8.38 0.46
C LYS A 180 -1.64 -9.60 1.02
N MET A 181 -0.74 -9.42 2.00
CA MET A 181 0.09 -10.47 2.56
C MET A 181 -0.61 -11.20 3.71
N ARG A 182 -1.31 -10.48 4.57
CA ARG A 182 -1.86 -11.00 5.83
C ARG A 182 -3.37 -11.06 5.84
N GLY A 183 -4.04 -10.29 4.98
CA GLY A 183 -5.50 -10.17 4.94
C GLY A 183 -6.25 -11.50 4.89
N PRO A 184 -5.85 -12.47 4.06
CA PRO A 184 -6.51 -13.77 3.97
C PRO A 184 -6.72 -14.46 5.31
N VAL A 185 -5.79 -14.31 6.26
CA VAL A 185 -5.81 -14.97 7.57
C VAL A 185 -7.04 -14.59 8.40
N TRP A 186 -7.54 -13.35 8.28
CA TRP A 186 -8.74 -12.92 9.01
C TRP A 186 -9.99 -13.61 8.51
N GLU A 187 -10.14 -13.75 7.20
CA GLU A 187 -11.27 -14.46 6.61
C GLU A 187 -11.23 -15.95 6.97
N GLU A 188 -10.05 -16.58 6.87
CA GLU A 188 -9.85 -17.96 7.29
C GLU A 188 -10.28 -18.17 8.75
N VAL A 189 -9.89 -17.30 9.66
CA VAL A 189 -10.27 -17.39 11.07
C VAL A 189 -11.79 -17.22 11.22
N ILE A 190 -12.39 -16.18 10.62
CA ILE A 190 -13.83 -15.90 10.75
C ILE A 190 -14.67 -17.09 10.24
N ILE A 191 -14.29 -17.68 9.11
CA ILE A 191 -15.02 -18.76 8.48
C ILE A 191 -14.89 -20.09 9.25
N HIS A 192 -13.69 -20.40 9.78
CA HIS A 192 -13.38 -21.70 10.35
C HIS A 192 -13.56 -21.80 11.87
N LEU A 193 -13.78 -20.68 12.58
CA LEU A 193 -14.09 -20.73 14.01
C LEU A 193 -15.36 -21.54 14.27
N PRO A 194 -15.43 -22.35 15.36
CA PRO A 194 -16.66 -23.03 15.74
C PRO A 194 -17.84 -22.07 15.90
N ALA A 195 -19.05 -22.49 15.54
CA ALA A 195 -20.23 -21.64 15.51
C ALA A 195 -20.60 -21.04 16.88
N HIS A 196 -20.26 -21.72 17.99
CA HIS A 196 -20.54 -21.25 19.34
C HIS A 196 -19.62 -20.10 19.81
N VAL A 197 -18.50 -19.86 19.11
CA VAL A 197 -17.53 -18.82 19.50
C VAL A 197 -18.03 -17.47 18.98
N ALA A 198 -18.26 -16.52 19.84
CA ALA A 198 -18.61 -15.15 19.44
C ALA A 198 -17.39 -14.40 18.90
N ILE A 199 -17.62 -13.52 17.94
CA ILE A 199 -16.55 -12.67 17.34
C ILE A 199 -16.78 -11.21 17.74
N ILE A 200 -15.74 -10.57 18.27
CA ILE A 200 -15.69 -9.12 18.46
C ILE A 200 -14.67 -8.54 17.49
N ALA A 201 -15.15 -8.00 16.37
CA ALA A 201 -14.33 -7.39 15.33
C ALA A 201 -14.19 -5.88 15.58
N LEU A 202 -12.96 -5.41 15.82
CA LEU A 202 -12.64 -4.00 16.06
C LEU A 202 -11.96 -3.42 14.81
N SER A 203 -12.54 -2.38 14.24
CA SER A 203 -12.09 -1.79 12.98
C SER A 203 -11.87 -0.28 13.10
N ALA A 204 -10.98 0.27 12.26
CA ALA A 204 -11.02 1.69 11.93
C ALA A 204 -12.33 2.02 11.18
N THR A 205 -12.59 3.31 10.93
CA THR A 205 -13.74 3.72 10.12
C THR A 205 -13.58 3.30 8.67
N VAL A 206 -14.43 2.39 8.21
CA VAL A 206 -14.50 1.92 6.82
C VAL A 206 -15.84 2.33 6.21
N SER A 207 -15.88 2.58 4.89
CA SER A 207 -17.09 3.08 4.22
C SER A 207 -18.15 2.00 4.00
N ASN A 208 -17.74 0.74 4.02
CA ASN A 208 -18.61 -0.42 3.80
C ASN A 208 -18.71 -1.34 5.03
N ALA A 209 -18.71 -0.75 6.24
CA ALA A 209 -18.87 -1.50 7.49
C ALA A 209 -20.16 -2.35 7.50
N GLU A 210 -21.24 -1.84 6.92
CA GLU A 210 -22.51 -2.56 6.79
C GLU A 210 -22.37 -3.81 5.90
N GLU A 211 -21.66 -3.71 4.78
CA GLU A 211 -21.38 -4.84 3.88
C GLU A 211 -20.56 -5.91 4.61
N PHE A 212 -19.48 -5.49 5.27
CA PHE A 212 -18.63 -6.40 6.02
C PHE A 212 -19.37 -7.07 7.20
N GLY A 213 -20.15 -6.30 7.96
CA GLY A 213 -20.96 -6.85 9.05
C GLY A 213 -22.09 -7.76 8.57
N ALA A 214 -22.69 -7.46 7.41
CA ALA A 214 -23.68 -8.34 6.79
C ALA A 214 -23.05 -9.70 6.40
N TRP A 215 -21.84 -9.68 5.84
CA TRP A 215 -21.08 -10.91 5.58
C TRP A 215 -20.79 -11.70 6.87
N ILE A 216 -20.30 -11.02 7.94
CA ILE A 216 -20.08 -11.70 9.23
C ILE A 216 -21.40 -12.34 9.72
N ARG A 217 -22.53 -11.64 9.60
CA ARG A 217 -23.85 -12.16 9.99
C ARG A 217 -24.24 -13.39 9.18
N GLU A 218 -23.94 -13.42 7.88
CA GLU A 218 -24.19 -14.58 7.03
C GLU A 218 -23.36 -15.79 7.47
N VAL A 219 -22.09 -15.59 7.76
CA VAL A 219 -21.16 -16.67 8.18
C VAL A 219 -21.41 -17.11 9.63
N ARG A 220 -21.81 -16.21 10.53
CA ARG A 220 -21.87 -16.42 11.98
C ARG A 220 -23.29 -16.41 12.56
N SER A 221 -24.33 -16.25 11.75
CA SER A 221 -25.74 -16.15 12.10
C SER A 221 -26.13 -14.87 12.86
N THR A 222 -25.25 -14.28 13.67
CA THR A 222 -25.49 -13.02 14.38
C THR A 222 -24.31 -12.10 14.26
N CYS A 223 -24.56 -10.82 14.00
CA CYS A 223 -23.56 -9.75 14.08
C CYS A 223 -24.28 -8.40 14.24
N GLU A 224 -23.99 -7.71 15.34
CA GLU A 224 -24.41 -6.32 15.54
C GLU A 224 -23.35 -5.39 14.96
N ILE A 225 -23.79 -4.45 14.11
CA ILE A 225 -22.91 -3.52 13.41
C ILE A 225 -23.02 -2.15 14.08
N ILE A 226 -21.93 -1.69 14.68
CA ILE A 226 -21.88 -0.45 15.43
C ILE A 226 -20.85 0.46 14.78
N VAL A 227 -21.35 1.55 14.18
CA VAL A 227 -20.51 2.53 13.48
C VAL A 227 -20.53 3.86 14.24
N SER A 228 -19.35 4.41 14.48
CA SER A 228 -19.20 5.74 15.03
C SER A 228 -18.17 6.54 14.23
N GLU A 229 -18.56 7.71 13.76
CA GLU A 229 -17.63 8.62 13.05
C GLU A 229 -17.08 9.71 13.98
N LYS A 230 -17.58 9.78 15.22
CA LYS A 230 -17.20 10.82 16.17
C LYS A 230 -15.79 10.59 16.69
N ARG A 231 -14.89 11.52 16.40
CA ARG A 231 -13.56 11.53 17.01
C ARG A 231 -13.65 12.06 18.45
N PRO A 232 -12.97 11.41 19.40
CA PRO A 232 -12.93 11.91 20.79
C PRO A 232 -12.19 13.23 20.92
N VAL A 233 -11.15 13.44 20.10
CA VAL A 233 -10.37 14.69 20.03
C VAL A 233 -10.55 15.27 18.62
N PRO A 234 -11.04 16.52 18.45
CA PRO A 234 -11.15 17.18 17.16
C PRO A 234 -9.82 17.25 16.44
N LEU A 235 -9.81 17.09 15.11
CA LEU A 235 -8.61 17.13 14.28
C LEU A 235 -8.63 18.35 13.36
N TYR A 236 -7.63 19.21 13.48
CA TYR A 236 -7.42 20.36 12.64
C TYR A 236 -6.36 20.04 11.57
N GLN A 237 -6.64 20.50 10.36
CA GLN A 237 -5.80 20.26 9.19
C GLN A 237 -5.00 21.52 8.86
N HIS A 238 -3.70 21.37 8.66
CA HIS A 238 -2.78 22.46 8.38
C HIS A 238 -1.82 22.09 7.24
N MET A 239 -1.20 23.10 6.65
CA MET A 239 -0.02 22.95 5.81
C MET A 239 1.10 23.86 6.30
N ILE A 240 2.34 23.37 6.22
CA ILE A 240 3.52 24.19 6.45
C ILE A 240 4.12 24.58 5.11
N VAL A 241 4.35 25.87 4.91
CA VAL A 241 4.97 26.46 3.71
C VAL A 241 6.13 27.35 4.18
N GLY A 242 7.36 26.93 3.92
CA GLY A 242 8.53 27.59 4.47
C GLY A 242 8.67 27.39 5.98
N GLU A 243 8.47 28.44 6.76
CA GLU A 243 8.50 28.39 8.25
C GLU A 243 7.12 28.63 8.87
N ASP A 244 6.10 28.92 8.04
CA ASP A 244 4.77 29.29 8.50
C ASP A 244 3.79 28.10 8.41
N ILE A 245 2.96 27.94 9.43
CA ILE A 245 1.90 26.93 9.50
C ILE A 245 0.58 27.64 9.23
N PHE A 246 -0.12 27.20 8.20
CA PHE A 246 -1.42 27.72 7.76
C PHE A 246 -2.51 26.70 8.01
N ASP A 247 -3.68 27.17 8.44
CA ASP A 247 -4.87 26.35 8.42
C ASP A 247 -5.24 25.97 6.99
N LEU A 248 -5.61 24.71 6.76
CA LEU A 248 -6.00 24.23 5.43
C LEU A 248 -7.28 24.90 4.95
N TYR A 249 -8.23 25.12 5.87
CA TYR A 249 -9.53 25.71 5.58
C TYR A 249 -9.68 27.11 6.15
N ALA A 250 -10.43 27.94 5.46
CA ALA A 250 -10.75 29.29 5.92
C ALA A 250 -11.69 29.27 7.16
N PRO A 251 -11.50 30.16 8.15
CA PRO A 251 -12.31 30.19 9.36
C PRO A 251 -13.83 30.38 9.12
N THR A 252 -14.18 31.07 8.06
CA THR A 252 -15.58 31.50 7.76
C THR A 252 -16.30 30.66 6.70
N GLY A 253 -15.66 29.61 6.13
CA GLY A 253 -16.23 28.84 5.03
C GLY A 253 -16.14 27.34 5.24
N LYS A 254 -17.25 26.64 5.45
CA LYS A 254 -17.26 25.16 5.52
C LYS A 254 -16.60 24.56 4.27
N GLY A 255 -15.38 24.03 4.43
CA GLY A 255 -14.66 23.32 3.38
C GLY A 255 -13.99 24.19 2.30
N LYS A 256 -13.97 25.52 2.42
CA LYS A 256 -13.20 26.40 1.51
C LYS A 256 -11.75 26.46 1.96
N LEU A 257 -10.83 26.31 1.00
CA LEU A 257 -9.41 26.45 1.24
C LEU A 257 -9.08 27.85 1.77
N ASN A 258 -8.08 27.93 2.63
CA ASN A 258 -7.56 29.19 3.15
C ASN A 258 -6.88 29.97 2.01
N PRO A 259 -7.34 31.20 1.68
CA PRO A 259 -6.75 32.00 0.61
C PRO A 259 -5.29 32.37 0.86
N GLU A 260 -4.88 32.57 2.13
CA GLU A 260 -3.50 32.87 2.51
C GLU A 260 -2.57 31.72 2.21
N LEU A 261 -3.00 30.49 2.51
CA LEU A 261 -2.29 29.27 2.16
C LEU A 261 -2.11 29.13 0.64
N VAL A 262 -3.20 29.32 -0.13
CA VAL A 262 -3.15 29.24 -1.60
C VAL A 262 -2.21 30.30 -2.18
N ALA A 263 -2.17 31.50 -1.62
CA ALA A 263 -1.23 32.54 -2.03
C ALA A 263 0.21 32.15 -1.69
N ALA A 264 0.48 31.69 -0.45
CA ALA A 264 1.80 31.29 0.00
C ALA A 264 2.40 30.15 -0.84
N THR A 265 1.59 29.16 -1.22
CA THR A 265 2.03 28.04 -2.08
C THR A 265 2.37 28.49 -3.51
N ARG A 266 1.63 29.45 -4.07
CA ARG A 266 1.92 30.05 -5.39
C ARG A 266 3.21 30.89 -5.36
N ASP A 267 3.42 31.68 -4.33
CA ASP A 267 4.60 32.53 -4.17
C ASP A 267 5.88 31.71 -3.96
N SER A 268 5.79 30.56 -3.28
CA SER A 268 6.92 29.65 -3.12
C SER A 268 7.38 29.06 -4.47
N GLY A 269 6.44 28.83 -5.40
CA GLY A 269 6.72 28.39 -6.77
C GLY A 269 7.34 29.48 -7.67
N MET A 270 7.04 30.77 -7.44
CA MET A 270 7.51 31.88 -8.27
C MET A 270 8.90 32.39 -7.92
N ARG A 271 9.39 32.22 -6.69
CA ARG A 271 10.71 32.70 -6.27
C ARG A 271 11.91 32.01 -6.89
N GLY A 272 11.66 30.98 -7.72
CA GLY A 272 12.70 30.22 -8.44
C GLY A 272 13.19 30.83 -9.77
N GLY A 273 12.73 31.99 -10.23
CA GLY A 273 13.02 32.39 -11.60
C GLY A 273 12.91 33.84 -12.02
N ARG A 274 13.66 34.78 -11.45
CA ARG A 274 14.03 35.99 -12.17
C ARG A 274 15.42 35.82 -12.80
N GLY A 275 15.44 35.44 -14.07
CA GLY A 275 16.62 35.47 -14.93
C GLY A 275 17.07 34.15 -15.53
N SER A 276 16.33 33.61 -16.45
CA SER A 276 16.86 32.84 -17.60
C SER A 276 15.71 32.22 -18.42
N ARG A 277 15.66 32.59 -19.71
CA ARG A 277 14.81 31.94 -20.74
C ARG A 277 15.39 30.56 -21.05
N SER A 278 15.01 29.54 -20.31
CA SER A 278 15.29 28.14 -20.63
C SER A 278 14.03 27.31 -20.38
N TRP A 279 13.59 26.64 -21.41
CA TRP A 279 12.34 25.90 -21.51
C TRP A 279 12.39 24.48 -20.91
N ASN A 280 13.30 24.22 -19.99
CA ASN A 280 13.36 22.98 -19.21
C ASN A 280 13.94 23.30 -17.82
N ARG A 281 13.12 23.83 -16.92
CA ARG A 281 13.49 23.97 -15.53
C ARG A 281 12.40 23.34 -14.69
N GLU A 282 12.71 22.16 -14.12
CA GLU A 282 12.08 21.73 -12.88
C GLU A 282 12.12 22.88 -11.90
N VAL A 283 10.95 23.33 -11.46
CA VAL A 283 10.81 24.36 -10.44
C VAL A 283 11.44 23.80 -9.16
N ARG A 284 12.68 24.20 -8.86
CA ARG A 284 13.30 23.89 -7.56
C ARG A 284 12.59 24.70 -6.49
N VAL A 285 11.51 24.17 -5.96
CA VAL A 285 10.92 24.64 -4.71
C VAL A 285 11.99 24.56 -3.63
N ARG A 286 12.22 25.69 -2.91
CA ARG A 286 13.15 25.68 -1.78
C ARG A 286 12.62 24.69 -0.75
N ARG A 287 13.29 23.57 -0.62
CA ARG A 287 12.89 22.49 0.32
C ARG A 287 12.96 23.04 1.73
N GLU A 288 11.86 22.94 2.46
CA GLU A 288 11.81 23.20 3.89
C GLU A 288 12.84 22.30 4.60
N SER A 289 13.54 22.86 5.57
CA SER A 289 14.48 22.05 6.36
C SER A 289 13.74 21.44 7.56
N ARG A 290 14.07 20.21 7.91
CA ARG A 290 13.48 19.55 9.08
C ARG A 290 13.73 20.32 10.39
N PRO A 291 14.90 20.94 10.61
CA PRO A 291 15.10 21.84 11.74
C PRO A 291 14.13 23.03 11.77
N SER A 292 13.87 23.68 10.62
CA SER A 292 12.92 24.80 10.59
C SER A 292 11.49 24.34 10.88
N THR A 293 11.07 23.20 10.34
CA THR A 293 9.77 22.59 10.65
C THR A 293 9.62 22.33 12.16
N LEU A 294 10.64 21.74 12.80
CA LEU A 294 10.63 21.48 14.24
C LEU A 294 10.50 22.77 15.06
N ILE A 295 11.25 23.82 14.71
CA ILE A 295 11.16 25.12 15.38
C ILE A 295 9.77 25.74 15.21
N SER A 296 9.16 25.63 14.03
CA SER A 296 7.81 26.15 13.78
C SER A 296 6.76 25.42 14.60
N LEU A 297 6.86 24.09 14.73
CA LEU A 297 5.97 23.30 15.58
C LEU A 297 6.12 23.65 17.07
N ASP A 298 7.36 23.83 17.54
CA ASP A 298 7.64 24.20 18.93
C ASP A 298 7.10 25.61 19.27
N ARG A 299 7.33 26.59 18.40
CA ARG A 299 6.79 27.95 18.54
C ARG A 299 5.26 27.96 18.58
N ALA A 300 4.63 27.10 17.74
CA ALA A 300 3.17 26.96 17.69
C ALA A 300 2.60 26.11 18.85
N ARG A 301 3.45 25.58 19.75
CA ARG A 301 3.08 24.67 20.85
C ARG A 301 2.37 23.39 20.37
N LEU A 302 2.81 22.87 19.25
CA LEU A 302 2.26 21.67 18.60
C LEU A 302 3.04 20.39 18.95
N LEU A 303 3.96 20.42 19.89
CA LEU A 303 4.65 19.23 20.43
C LEU A 303 3.84 18.57 21.57
N PRO A 304 3.96 17.24 21.79
CA PRO A 304 4.78 16.29 21.06
C PRO A 304 4.23 15.96 19.67
N ALA A 305 5.13 15.68 18.73
CA ALA A 305 4.76 15.41 17.34
C ALA A 305 5.40 14.13 16.78
N ILE A 306 4.72 13.51 15.82
CA ILE A 306 5.25 12.44 14.98
C ILE A 306 5.32 12.95 13.55
N THR A 307 6.51 12.89 12.93
CA THR A 307 6.71 13.21 11.51
C THR A 307 6.84 11.92 10.71
N PHE A 308 5.90 11.66 9.82
CA PHE A 308 5.94 10.52 8.92
C PHE A 308 6.81 10.80 7.70
N ILE A 309 7.85 9.97 7.54
CA ILE A 309 8.79 9.97 6.42
C ILE A 309 8.78 8.55 5.83
N PHE A 310 8.40 8.40 4.56
CA PHE A 310 8.27 7.08 3.91
C PHE A 310 9.63 6.49 3.49
N SER A 311 10.66 6.71 4.32
CA SER A 311 12.01 6.21 4.11
C SER A 311 12.70 6.03 5.46
N ARG A 312 13.25 4.83 5.71
CA ARG A 312 14.02 4.54 6.92
C ARG A 312 15.26 5.42 7.02
N ALA A 313 16.05 5.48 5.93
CA ALA A 313 17.20 6.38 5.83
C ALA A 313 16.79 7.85 6.03
N GLY A 314 15.61 8.23 5.53
CA GLY A 314 15.04 9.56 5.75
C GLY A 314 14.75 9.88 7.21
N CYS A 315 14.31 8.89 8.02
CA CYS A 315 14.10 9.06 9.46
C CYS A 315 15.42 9.27 10.20
N GLU A 316 16.44 8.45 9.90
CA GLU A 316 17.77 8.59 10.47
C GLU A 316 18.44 9.93 10.06
N ASP A 317 18.30 10.30 8.78
CA ASP A 317 18.78 11.59 8.28
C ASP A 317 18.10 12.78 8.98
N ALA A 318 16.81 12.64 9.33
CA ALA A 318 16.10 13.69 10.05
C ALA A 318 16.70 13.89 11.44
N VAL A 319 16.89 12.82 12.19
CA VAL A 319 17.54 12.89 13.51
C VAL A 319 18.95 13.47 13.38
N ARG A 320 19.75 13.03 12.41
CA ARG A 320 21.12 13.49 12.17
C ARG A 320 21.16 15.00 11.82
N GLN A 321 20.22 15.47 11.00
CA GLN A 321 20.07 16.89 10.68
C GLN A 321 19.76 17.74 11.92
N ILE A 322 18.90 17.27 12.82
CA ILE A 322 18.62 17.99 14.08
C ILE A 322 19.83 17.94 15.01
N LEU A 323 20.50 16.80 15.13
CA LEU A 323 21.70 16.66 15.96
C LEU A 323 22.86 17.57 15.52
N SER A 324 22.92 17.94 14.23
CA SER A 324 23.89 18.92 13.73
C SER A 324 23.59 20.37 14.14
N THR A 325 22.40 20.61 14.71
CA THR A 325 21.99 21.91 15.24
C THR A 325 22.15 21.98 16.77
N ARG A 326 21.79 23.12 17.38
CA ARG A 326 21.72 23.28 18.84
C ARG A 326 20.32 23.05 19.42
N ILE A 327 19.38 22.55 18.64
CA ILE A 327 18.01 22.35 19.08
C ILE A 327 17.97 21.25 20.14
N THR A 328 17.34 21.55 21.29
CA THR A 328 17.11 20.62 22.39
C THR A 328 15.68 20.88 22.90
N LEU A 329 14.88 19.85 23.01
CA LEU A 329 13.48 19.91 23.45
C LEU A 329 13.30 19.48 24.90
N THR A 330 14.34 18.94 25.54
CA THR A 330 14.35 18.46 26.90
C THR A 330 14.98 19.47 27.85
N THR A 331 14.50 19.47 29.08
CA THR A 331 15.16 20.09 30.24
C THR A 331 16.36 19.26 30.67
N ARG A 332 17.22 19.82 31.53
CA ARG A 332 18.37 19.08 32.10
C ARG A 332 17.95 17.86 32.93
N SER A 333 16.83 17.95 33.68
CA SER A 333 16.31 16.84 34.47
C SER A 333 15.73 15.74 33.59
N GLU A 334 14.95 16.08 32.55
CA GLU A 334 14.46 15.13 31.54
C GLU A 334 15.62 14.42 30.83
N ALA A 335 16.65 15.14 30.42
CA ALA A 335 17.82 14.56 29.78
C ALA A 335 18.57 13.57 30.68
N ALA A 336 18.73 13.89 31.98
CA ALA A 336 19.36 12.98 32.93
C ALA A 336 18.53 11.71 33.18
N GLU A 337 17.20 11.84 33.24
CA GLU A 337 16.29 10.71 33.36
C GLU A 337 16.37 9.80 32.12
N ILE A 338 16.37 10.39 30.93
CA ILE A 338 16.54 9.66 29.68
C ILE A 338 17.90 8.96 29.65
N GLU A 339 18.97 9.65 30.06
CA GLU A 339 20.32 9.10 30.10
C GLU A 339 20.40 7.84 30.97
N SER A 340 19.87 7.90 32.19
CA SER A 340 19.87 6.74 33.11
C SER A 340 19.13 5.53 32.49
N TYR A 341 17.92 5.75 31.95
CA TYR A 341 17.14 4.70 31.32
C TYR A 341 17.84 4.09 30.08
N VAL A 342 18.40 4.96 29.23
CA VAL A 342 19.04 4.49 27.99
C VAL A 342 20.35 3.77 28.27
N ASP A 343 21.10 4.16 29.32
CA ASP A 343 22.32 3.44 29.74
C ASP A 343 22.00 2.03 30.23
N GLU A 344 20.88 1.85 30.96
CA GLU A 344 20.40 0.52 31.35
C GLU A 344 20.07 -0.33 30.12
N VAL A 345 19.41 0.26 29.11
CA VAL A 345 19.08 -0.42 27.85
C VAL A 345 20.31 -0.77 27.04
N ILE A 346 21.29 0.15 26.91
CA ILE A 346 22.52 -0.10 26.17
C ILE A 346 23.37 -1.16 26.87
N ALA A 347 23.39 -1.21 28.19
CA ALA A 347 24.11 -2.24 28.97
C ALA A 347 23.60 -3.66 28.69
N LEU A 348 22.40 -3.82 28.17
CA LEU A 348 21.88 -5.11 27.70
C LEU A 348 22.50 -5.58 26.39
N LEU A 349 23.05 -4.67 25.59
CA LEU A 349 23.62 -4.99 24.27
C LEU A 349 25.09 -5.40 24.39
N PRO A 350 25.57 -6.35 23.58
CA PRO A 350 27.01 -6.59 23.45
C PRO A 350 27.71 -5.29 23.01
N PRO A 351 28.84 -4.91 23.61
CA PRO A 351 29.51 -3.63 23.30
C PRO A 351 29.86 -3.44 21.84
N GLU A 352 30.22 -4.49 21.13
CA GLU A 352 30.52 -4.49 19.69
C GLU A 352 29.26 -4.22 18.85
N ASP A 353 28.11 -4.78 19.21
CA ASP A 353 26.83 -4.59 18.54
C ASP A 353 26.28 -3.17 18.79
N ALA A 354 26.46 -2.63 20.00
CA ALA A 354 26.07 -1.26 20.36
C ALA A 354 26.74 -0.21 19.45
N ILE A 355 28.00 -0.43 19.08
CA ILE A 355 28.74 0.44 18.15
C ILE A 355 28.12 0.38 16.75
N VAL A 356 27.83 -0.80 16.23
CA VAL A 356 27.23 -1.04 14.90
C VAL A 356 25.84 -0.42 14.81
N LEU A 357 25.09 -0.50 15.89
CA LEU A 357 23.75 0.07 16.02
C LEU A 357 23.76 1.59 16.20
N GLY A 358 24.91 2.21 16.37
CA GLY A 358 25.01 3.65 16.60
C GLY A 358 24.38 4.09 17.94
N ALA A 359 24.43 3.24 18.97
CA ALA A 359 23.79 3.45 20.27
C ALA A 359 24.10 4.84 20.89
N GLU A 360 25.31 5.34 20.75
CA GLU A 360 25.71 6.67 21.23
C GLU A 360 25.02 7.83 20.47
N ALA A 361 24.81 7.67 19.17
CA ALA A 361 24.07 8.67 18.38
C ALA A 361 22.59 8.64 18.72
N TRP A 362 22.03 7.44 18.92
CA TRP A 362 20.67 7.23 19.36
C TRP A 362 20.42 7.82 20.77
N LYS A 363 21.29 7.52 21.76
CA LYS A 363 21.26 8.12 23.10
C LYS A 363 21.25 9.64 23.03
N ARG A 364 22.17 10.25 22.25
CA ARG A 364 22.22 11.71 22.10
C ARG A 364 20.94 12.29 21.51
N GLY A 365 20.29 11.58 20.59
CA GLY A 365 18.99 12.00 20.02
C GLY A 365 17.92 12.02 21.11
N LEU A 366 17.79 10.93 21.84
CA LEU A 366 16.83 10.77 22.94
C LEU A 366 17.00 11.82 24.04
N MET A 367 18.23 12.07 24.48
CA MET A 367 18.55 13.08 25.48
C MET A 367 18.16 14.51 25.03
N ARG A 368 18.07 14.76 23.72
CA ARG A 368 17.50 16.02 23.16
C ARG A 368 16.00 15.97 22.92
N GLY A 369 15.33 14.88 23.26
CA GLY A 369 13.89 14.67 23.07
C GLY A 369 13.49 14.32 21.64
N ILE A 370 14.41 13.73 20.85
CA ILE A 370 14.25 13.46 19.42
C ILE A 370 14.61 12.02 19.11
N ALA A 371 13.77 11.32 18.35
CA ALA A 371 14.02 9.93 17.99
C ALA A 371 13.63 9.61 16.55
N ALA A 372 14.24 8.57 15.98
CA ALA A 372 13.72 7.84 14.84
C ALA A 372 12.90 6.63 15.32
N HIS A 373 11.89 6.20 14.52
CA HIS A 373 11.14 4.97 14.76
C HIS A 373 10.77 4.32 13.43
N HIS A 374 11.40 3.20 13.11
CA HIS A 374 11.16 2.47 11.87
C HIS A 374 11.50 0.98 11.98
N ALA A 375 11.05 0.18 11.02
CA ALA A 375 11.20 -1.26 11.03
C ALA A 375 12.67 -1.76 10.99
N GLY A 376 13.61 -0.91 10.58
CA GLY A 376 15.04 -1.22 10.58
C GLY A 376 15.75 -1.07 11.94
N MET A 377 15.03 -0.62 12.99
CA MET A 377 15.55 -0.55 14.35
C MET A 377 15.28 -1.84 15.12
N LEU A 378 16.11 -2.12 16.12
CA LEU A 378 15.86 -3.23 17.03
C LEU A 378 14.54 -3.04 17.81
N PRO A 379 13.82 -4.12 18.12
CA PRO A 379 12.64 -4.05 18.98
C PRO A 379 12.89 -3.29 20.28
N LEU A 380 13.96 -3.62 21.01
CA LEU A 380 14.35 -2.96 22.26
C LEU A 380 14.50 -1.43 22.11
N MET A 381 15.13 -0.97 21.01
CA MET A 381 15.29 0.46 20.74
C MET A 381 13.96 1.14 20.40
N LYS A 382 13.07 0.45 19.68
CA LYS A 382 11.72 0.96 19.36
C LYS A 382 10.86 1.08 20.61
N GLU A 383 10.82 0.03 21.43
CA GLU A 383 10.09 0.00 22.69
C GLU A 383 10.57 1.10 23.63
N SER A 384 11.89 1.35 23.68
CA SER A 384 12.45 2.48 24.45
C SER A 384 11.97 3.85 23.93
N VAL A 385 11.90 4.05 22.62
CA VAL A 385 11.35 5.29 22.04
C VAL A 385 9.88 5.44 22.41
N GLU A 386 9.10 4.36 22.31
CA GLU A 386 7.68 4.32 22.64
C GLU A 386 7.45 4.64 24.12
N HIS A 387 8.23 4.02 25.00
CA HIS A 387 8.20 4.28 26.46
C HIS A 387 8.50 5.74 26.78
N LEU A 388 9.61 6.27 26.27
CA LEU A 388 10.02 7.65 26.54
C LEU A 388 9.04 8.69 25.93
N PHE A 389 8.45 8.38 24.77
CA PHE A 389 7.46 9.23 24.15
C PHE A 389 6.14 9.24 24.92
N SER A 390 5.68 8.08 25.41
CA SER A 390 4.45 7.97 26.24
C SER A 390 4.56 8.78 27.54
N ARG A 391 5.78 8.87 28.11
CA ARG A 391 6.10 9.70 29.27
C ARG A 391 6.30 11.19 28.95
N GLY A 392 6.25 11.57 27.66
CA GLY A 392 6.44 12.95 27.22
C GLY A 392 7.89 13.45 27.27
N LEU A 393 8.87 12.55 27.48
CA LEU A 393 10.29 12.85 27.52
C LEU A 393 10.87 13.02 26.09
N VAL A 394 10.50 12.14 25.17
CA VAL A 394 10.72 12.34 23.72
C VAL A 394 9.55 13.17 23.17
N LYS A 395 9.84 14.26 22.47
CA LYS A 395 8.85 15.24 22.01
C LYS A 395 8.73 15.30 20.49
N MET A 396 9.69 14.72 19.75
CA MET A 396 9.64 14.59 18.30
C MET A 396 10.10 13.20 17.87
N VAL A 397 9.25 12.51 17.10
CA VAL A 397 9.59 11.21 16.50
C VAL A 397 9.49 11.30 14.99
N TYR A 398 10.55 10.89 14.29
CA TYR A 398 10.56 10.70 12.84
C TYR A 398 10.31 9.23 12.54
N ALA A 399 9.19 8.92 11.90
CA ALA A 399 8.71 7.55 11.74
C ALA A 399 8.35 7.19 10.31
N THR A 400 8.41 5.88 10.02
CA THR A 400 7.80 5.31 8.82
C THR A 400 6.32 4.97 9.07
N GLU A 401 5.56 4.66 8.02
CA GLU A 401 4.13 4.33 8.12
C GLU A 401 3.84 3.15 9.09
N THR A 402 4.82 2.29 9.36
CA THR A 402 4.68 1.16 10.28
C THR A 402 4.29 1.58 11.71
N LEU A 403 4.65 2.80 12.13
CA LEU A 403 4.21 3.34 13.42
C LEU A 403 2.69 3.67 13.43
N ALA A 404 2.12 4.00 12.28
CA ALA A 404 0.69 4.26 12.17
C ALA A 404 -0.15 2.97 12.29
N LEU A 405 0.48 1.82 12.08
CA LEU A 405 -0.17 0.52 12.00
C LEU A 405 -0.05 -0.22 13.35
N GLY A 406 -1.07 -0.09 14.21
CA GLY A 406 -1.24 -0.94 15.38
C GLY A 406 -0.53 -0.51 16.68
N ILE A 407 0.47 0.36 16.67
CA ILE A 407 1.16 0.82 17.90
C ILE A 407 0.35 1.95 18.55
N ASN A 408 0.05 1.84 19.84
CA ASN A 408 -0.67 2.89 20.58
C ASN A 408 0.30 4.01 21.00
N MET A 409 0.70 4.84 20.07
CA MET A 409 1.60 5.97 20.29
C MET A 409 0.96 7.24 19.69
N PRO A 410 -0.06 7.81 20.33
CA PRO A 410 -0.69 9.04 19.86
C PRO A 410 0.15 10.26 20.20
N ALA A 411 0.15 11.26 19.32
CA ALA A 411 0.82 12.53 19.49
C ALA A 411 -0.20 13.67 19.50
N ARG A 412 0.17 14.86 19.98
CA ARG A 412 -0.65 16.06 19.78
C ARG A 412 -0.74 16.41 18.30
N THR A 413 0.39 16.27 17.60
CA THR A 413 0.51 16.64 16.18
C THR A 413 1.10 15.51 15.37
N VAL A 414 0.57 15.32 14.16
CA VAL A 414 1.16 14.48 13.12
C VAL A 414 1.60 15.36 11.97
N VAL A 415 2.83 15.17 11.50
CA VAL A 415 3.37 15.83 10.30
C VAL A 415 3.53 14.77 9.20
N ILE A 416 3.06 15.07 7.99
CA ILE A 416 3.23 14.23 6.81
C ILE A 416 4.17 14.96 5.85
N GLU A 417 5.39 14.43 5.67
CA GLU A 417 6.42 15.09 4.88
C GLU A 417 6.19 14.98 3.36
N SER A 418 5.50 13.94 2.90
CA SER A 418 5.19 13.71 1.49
C SER A 418 3.84 13.03 1.34
N LEU A 419 3.12 13.32 0.24
CA LEU A 419 1.90 12.59 -0.15
C LEU A 419 2.19 11.43 -1.13
N THR A 420 3.45 11.12 -1.38
CA THR A 420 3.87 9.98 -2.20
C THR A 420 4.81 9.06 -1.43
N LYS A 421 4.67 7.77 -1.64
CA LYS A 421 5.53 6.74 -1.05
C LYS A 421 5.98 5.73 -2.10
N TRP A 422 7.09 5.04 -1.83
CA TRP A 422 7.54 3.91 -2.62
C TRP A 422 6.81 2.63 -2.18
N ASN A 423 6.19 1.92 -3.13
CA ASN A 423 5.44 0.68 -2.84
C ASN A 423 6.23 -0.61 -3.11
N GLY A 424 7.53 -0.50 -3.43
CA GLY A 424 8.38 -1.62 -3.86
C GLY A 424 8.74 -1.53 -5.34
N SER A 425 7.85 -1.00 -6.20
CA SER A 425 8.06 -0.91 -7.66
C SER A 425 7.95 0.52 -8.20
N ALA A 426 7.11 1.37 -7.58
CA ALA A 426 6.88 2.73 -8.07
C ALA A 426 6.58 3.72 -6.92
N HIS A 427 6.76 5.00 -7.20
CA HIS A 427 6.22 6.05 -6.34
C HIS A 427 4.71 6.17 -6.56
N VAL A 428 3.93 5.86 -5.52
CA VAL A 428 2.46 5.93 -5.51
C VAL A 428 1.97 7.02 -4.57
N ALA A 429 0.85 7.64 -4.90
CA ALA A 429 0.20 8.60 -4.02
C ALA A 429 -0.42 7.89 -2.80
N LEU A 430 -0.44 8.59 -1.66
CA LEU A 430 -1.17 8.12 -0.48
C LEU A 430 -2.66 7.98 -0.79
N SER A 431 -3.24 6.87 -0.38
CA SER A 431 -4.68 6.70 -0.37
C SER A 431 -5.34 7.51 0.76
N ALA A 432 -6.62 7.79 0.65
CA ALA A 432 -7.38 8.45 1.71
C ALA A 432 -7.40 7.64 3.02
N GLY A 433 -7.38 6.30 2.93
CA GLY A 433 -7.29 5.41 4.07
C GLY A 433 -5.98 5.57 4.83
N GLU A 434 -4.85 5.54 4.12
CA GLU A 434 -3.52 5.73 4.71
C GLU A 434 -3.39 7.13 5.33
N TYR A 435 -3.86 8.18 4.63
CA TYR A 435 -3.88 9.53 5.19
C TYR A 435 -4.70 9.59 6.50
N THR A 436 -5.85 8.93 6.54
CA THR A 436 -6.71 8.87 7.74
C THR A 436 -6.04 8.11 8.88
N GLN A 437 -5.36 7.01 8.60
CA GLN A 437 -4.60 6.25 9.59
C GLN A 437 -3.44 7.06 10.18
N LEU A 438 -2.64 7.72 9.31
CA LEU A 438 -1.53 8.57 9.74
C LEU A 438 -2.03 9.74 10.59
N SER A 439 -2.96 10.53 10.06
CA SER A 439 -3.54 11.70 10.75
C SER A 439 -4.37 11.30 11.96
N GLY A 440 -4.85 10.07 12.00
CA GLY A 440 -5.57 9.46 13.11
C GLY A 440 -4.79 9.38 14.42
N ARG A 441 -3.44 9.41 14.34
CA ARG A 441 -2.56 9.43 15.51
C ARG A 441 -2.48 10.79 16.20
N ALA A 442 -3.03 11.85 15.61
CA ALA A 442 -3.07 13.18 16.21
C ALA A 442 -4.21 13.30 17.22
N GLY A 443 -3.92 13.91 18.37
CA GLY A 443 -4.88 14.15 19.48
C GLY A 443 -4.97 12.98 20.46
N ARG A 444 -4.39 13.15 21.66
CA ARG A 444 -4.37 12.16 22.75
C ARG A 444 -5.64 12.27 23.59
N ARG A 445 -6.45 11.21 23.59
CA ARG A 445 -7.70 11.18 24.39
C ARG A 445 -7.41 11.39 25.89
N GLY A 446 -8.16 12.27 26.53
CA GLY A 446 -7.99 12.59 27.95
C GLY A 446 -6.82 13.53 28.27
N ILE A 447 -5.98 13.89 27.30
CA ILE A 447 -4.82 14.78 27.48
C ILE A 447 -4.97 16.03 26.62
N ASP A 448 -5.22 15.86 25.31
CA ASP A 448 -5.32 16.97 24.35
C ASP A 448 -6.79 17.33 24.11
N THR A 449 -7.07 18.62 24.01
CA THR A 449 -8.39 19.17 23.63
C THR A 449 -8.57 19.21 22.10
N GLU A 450 -7.45 19.19 21.36
CA GLU A 450 -7.38 19.26 19.92
C GLU A 450 -6.15 18.51 19.40
N GLY A 451 -6.27 17.92 18.23
CA GLY A 451 -5.18 17.28 17.49
C GLY A 451 -4.92 18.00 16.16
N HIS A 452 -3.70 17.92 15.66
CA HIS A 452 -3.28 18.65 14.48
C HIS A 452 -2.63 17.72 13.45
N ALA A 453 -3.08 17.78 12.20
CA ALA A 453 -2.42 17.14 11.06
C ALA A 453 -1.80 18.23 10.19
N VAL A 454 -0.49 18.19 10.03
CA VAL A 454 0.30 19.18 9.27
C VAL A 454 0.90 18.49 8.05
N VAL A 455 0.60 18.96 6.84
CA VAL A 455 1.24 18.46 5.61
C VAL A 455 2.30 19.44 5.16
N SER A 456 3.50 18.94 4.88
CA SER A 456 4.59 19.78 4.35
C SER A 456 4.35 20.09 2.87
N HIS A 457 4.52 21.36 2.48
CA HIS A 457 4.51 21.76 1.07
C HIS A 457 5.77 21.29 0.31
N ARG A 458 6.64 20.59 0.97
CA ARG A 458 7.86 20.02 0.42
C ARG A 458 7.56 19.17 -0.83
N GLY A 459 8.17 19.53 -1.96
CA GLY A 459 7.92 18.85 -3.22
C GLY A 459 6.75 19.40 -4.05
N GLY A 460 6.13 20.50 -3.64
CA GLY A 460 5.10 21.18 -4.44
C GLY A 460 3.69 20.64 -4.26
N VAL A 461 3.40 19.98 -3.11
CA VAL A 461 2.06 19.48 -2.76
C VAL A 461 1.04 20.63 -2.78
N ALA A 462 -0.03 20.48 -3.55
CA ALA A 462 -1.08 21.47 -3.65
C ALA A 462 -2.09 21.38 -2.48
N PRO A 463 -2.61 22.52 -1.98
CA PRO A 463 -3.64 22.52 -0.93
C PRO A 463 -4.88 21.73 -1.30
N GLU A 464 -5.23 21.69 -2.58
CA GLU A 464 -6.37 20.95 -3.13
C GLU A 464 -6.19 19.43 -2.98
N GLU A 465 -4.97 18.92 -3.13
CA GLU A 465 -4.63 17.51 -2.94
C GLU A 465 -4.79 17.10 -1.49
N VAL A 466 -4.29 17.93 -0.57
CA VAL A 466 -4.45 17.69 0.88
C VAL A 466 -5.92 17.73 1.27
N ALA A 467 -6.70 18.68 0.76
CA ALA A 467 -8.13 18.79 1.04
C ALA A 467 -8.91 17.58 0.50
N ALA A 468 -8.54 17.08 -0.67
CA ALA A 468 -9.17 15.88 -1.26
C ALA A 468 -8.94 14.63 -0.39
N LEU A 469 -7.75 14.46 0.20
CA LEU A 469 -7.46 13.37 1.12
C LEU A 469 -8.15 13.57 2.47
N ALA A 470 -8.08 14.77 3.04
CA ALA A 470 -8.65 15.11 4.34
C ALA A 470 -10.19 15.08 4.38
N SER A 471 -10.86 15.27 3.22
CA SER A 471 -12.31 15.20 3.10
C SER A 471 -12.86 13.79 3.13
N LYS A 472 -12.08 12.78 2.74
CA LYS A 472 -12.47 11.37 2.70
C LYS A 472 -12.11 10.71 4.03
N ARG A 473 -13.06 10.64 4.95
CA ARG A 473 -12.86 10.07 6.29
C ARG A 473 -12.94 8.55 6.35
N THR A 474 -13.46 7.92 5.30
CA THR A 474 -13.68 6.48 5.22
C THR A 474 -13.15 5.96 3.89
N TYR A 475 -12.76 4.70 3.88
CA TYR A 475 -12.31 3.97 2.70
C TYR A 475 -12.97 2.58 2.66
N PRO A 476 -13.21 2.00 1.48
CA PRO A 476 -13.81 0.68 1.40
C PRO A 476 -12.82 -0.39 1.88
N LEU A 477 -13.29 -1.30 2.71
CA LEU A 477 -12.60 -2.53 3.07
C LEU A 477 -12.76 -3.52 1.91
N MET A 478 -11.68 -3.77 1.19
CA MET A 478 -11.67 -4.74 0.09
C MET A 478 -10.94 -6.00 0.55
N SER A 479 -11.52 -7.15 0.28
CA SER A 479 -10.87 -8.42 0.58
C SER A 479 -9.59 -8.60 -0.27
N ALA A 480 -8.55 -9.09 0.38
CA ALA A 480 -7.32 -9.56 -0.27
C ALA A 480 -7.25 -11.11 -0.30
N PHE A 481 -8.34 -11.78 0.03
CA PHE A 481 -8.38 -13.23 0.17
C PHE A 481 -8.11 -13.95 -1.16
N THR A 482 -7.17 -14.87 -1.12
CA THR A 482 -6.77 -15.72 -2.24
C THR A 482 -6.37 -17.09 -1.71
N PRO A 483 -6.92 -18.21 -2.22
CA PRO A 483 -6.51 -19.54 -1.81
C PRO A 483 -5.01 -19.77 -2.07
N THR A 484 -4.28 -20.20 -1.03
CA THR A 484 -2.85 -20.54 -1.08
C THR A 484 -2.65 -22.05 -1.05
N TYR A 485 -1.47 -22.55 -1.42
CA TYR A 485 -1.17 -23.99 -1.44
C TYR A 485 -1.30 -24.61 -0.04
N ASN A 486 -0.66 -24.02 0.96
CA ASN A 486 -0.74 -24.50 2.34
C ASN A 486 -2.19 -24.52 2.86
N MET A 487 -2.97 -23.45 2.60
CA MET A 487 -4.39 -23.40 2.98
C MET A 487 -5.17 -24.56 2.38
N VAL A 488 -5.07 -24.76 1.06
CA VAL A 488 -5.82 -25.80 0.33
C VAL A 488 -5.50 -27.20 0.85
N VAL A 489 -4.21 -27.50 1.04
CA VAL A 489 -3.81 -28.82 1.58
C VAL A 489 -4.29 -29.02 3.02
N ASN A 490 -4.29 -27.99 3.86
CA ASN A 490 -4.81 -28.06 5.23
C ASN A 490 -6.33 -28.27 5.27
N LEU A 491 -7.08 -27.65 4.37
CA LEU A 491 -8.52 -27.84 4.27
C LEU A 491 -8.88 -29.23 3.75
N LEU A 492 -8.24 -29.68 2.66
CA LEU A 492 -8.49 -31.00 2.07
C LEU A 492 -8.05 -32.16 2.98
N ALA A 493 -7.12 -31.95 3.91
CA ALA A 493 -6.80 -32.96 4.92
C ALA A 493 -7.93 -33.28 5.89
N ARG A 494 -9.03 -32.50 5.89
CA ARG A 494 -10.13 -32.60 6.86
C ARG A 494 -11.51 -32.63 6.22
N SER A 495 -11.62 -32.22 4.97
CA SER A 495 -12.88 -32.09 4.25
C SER A 495 -12.70 -32.46 2.78
N THR A 496 -13.78 -32.84 2.13
CA THR A 496 -13.79 -33.10 0.69
C THR A 496 -13.59 -31.80 -0.10
N ARG A 497 -13.21 -31.93 -1.37
CA ARG A 497 -13.07 -30.78 -2.28
C ARG A 497 -14.35 -29.96 -2.37
N ASP A 498 -15.51 -30.60 -2.46
CA ASP A 498 -16.81 -29.93 -2.53
C ASP A 498 -17.17 -29.19 -1.25
N GLN A 499 -16.81 -29.75 -0.08
CA GLN A 499 -17.00 -29.05 1.19
C GLN A 499 -16.07 -27.87 1.32
N THR A 500 -14.80 -28.03 0.98
CA THR A 500 -13.81 -26.97 0.98
C THR A 500 -14.22 -25.83 0.05
N ARG A 501 -14.69 -26.17 -1.16
CA ARG A 501 -15.18 -25.18 -2.13
C ARG A 501 -16.32 -24.34 -1.56
N ARG A 502 -17.33 -24.98 -0.98
CA ARG A 502 -18.45 -24.26 -0.33
C ARG A 502 -18.00 -23.34 0.80
N VAL A 503 -17.01 -23.77 1.58
CA VAL A 503 -16.45 -22.94 2.65
C VAL A 503 -15.72 -21.73 2.08
N LEU A 504 -14.95 -21.90 1.02
CA LEU A 504 -14.24 -20.78 0.35
C LEU A 504 -15.20 -19.83 -0.37
N GLU A 505 -16.32 -20.36 -0.89
CA GLU A 505 -17.42 -19.56 -1.46
C GLU A 505 -18.11 -18.67 -0.41
N SER A 506 -17.98 -18.97 0.89
CA SER A 506 -18.46 -18.10 1.98
C SER A 506 -17.47 -17.01 2.38
N SER A 507 -16.34 -16.84 1.68
CA SER A 507 -15.37 -15.78 1.96
C SER A 507 -15.93 -14.38 1.66
N PHE A 508 -15.37 -13.36 2.31
CA PHE A 508 -15.73 -11.96 2.02
C PHE A 508 -15.34 -11.56 0.59
N ALA A 509 -14.24 -12.11 0.07
CA ALA A 509 -13.86 -11.95 -1.34
C ALA A 509 -14.98 -12.39 -2.29
N GLN A 510 -15.57 -13.59 -2.06
CA GLN A 510 -16.67 -14.07 -2.88
C GLN A 510 -17.94 -13.27 -2.64
N TYR A 511 -18.25 -12.93 -1.39
CA TYR A 511 -19.39 -12.06 -1.04
C TYR A 511 -19.35 -10.72 -1.77
N GLN A 512 -18.16 -10.08 -1.82
CA GLN A 512 -17.97 -8.84 -2.58
C GLN A 512 -18.08 -9.05 -4.09
N ALA A 513 -17.54 -10.15 -4.62
CA ALA A 513 -17.65 -10.50 -6.03
C ALA A 513 -19.12 -10.68 -6.43
N ASP A 514 -19.90 -11.42 -5.63
CA ASP A 514 -21.30 -11.67 -5.87
C ASP A 514 -22.14 -10.38 -5.81
N SER A 515 -21.89 -9.53 -4.83
CA SER A 515 -22.53 -8.21 -4.73
C SER A 515 -22.21 -7.32 -5.94
N ALA A 516 -20.97 -7.35 -6.42
CA ALA A 516 -20.56 -6.62 -7.62
C ALA A 516 -21.24 -7.20 -8.88
N VAL A 517 -21.34 -8.53 -8.99
CA VAL A 517 -22.03 -9.21 -10.10
C VAL A 517 -23.50 -8.82 -10.16
N VAL A 518 -24.21 -8.77 -9.03
CA VAL A 518 -25.61 -8.33 -8.99
C VAL A 518 -25.76 -6.88 -9.49
N ALA A 519 -24.87 -5.96 -9.06
CA ALA A 519 -24.89 -4.58 -9.51
C ALA A 519 -24.57 -4.45 -11.01
N LEU A 520 -23.61 -5.23 -11.51
CA LEU A 520 -23.26 -5.26 -12.93
C LEU A 520 -24.37 -5.89 -13.78
N ALA A 521 -25.05 -6.94 -13.29
CA ALA A 521 -26.19 -7.56 -13.97
C ALA A 521 -27.38 -6.58 -14.11
N SER A 522 -27.69 -5.82 -13.06
CA SER A 522 -28.72 -4.77 -13.14
C SER A 522 -28.36 -3.73 -14.19
N ARG A 523 -27.11 -3.23 -14.16
CA ARG A 523 -26.63 -2.28 -15.16
C ARG A 523 -26.63 -2.87 -16.57
N LEU A 524 -26.32 -4.15 -16.72
CA LEU A 524 -26.36 -4.86 -18.00
C LEU A 524 -27.77 -4.84 -18.58
N THR A 525 -28.78 -5.16 -17.77
CA THR A 525 -30.19 -5.13 -18.15
C THR A 525 -30.62 -3.73 -18.61
N ASP A 526 -30.21 -2.68 -17.89
CA ASP A 526 -30.51 -1.30 -18.25
C ASP A 526 -29.86 -0.90 -19.61
N LEU A 527 -28.62 -1.32 -19.83
CA LEU A 527 -27.92 -1.03 -21.09
C LEU A 527 -28.49 -1.84 -22.27
N GLU A 528 -28.91 -3.08 -22.02
CA GLU A 528 -29.60 -3.90 -23.02
C GLU A 528 -30.93 -3.26 -23.44
N ALA A 529 -31.72 -2.80 -22.48
CA ALA A 529 -32.96 -2.08 -22.75
C ALA A 529 -32.71 -0.77 -23.56
N GLN A 530 -31.65 0.00 -23.20
CA GLN A 530 -31.26 1.19 -23.94
C GLN A 530 -30.78 0.86 -25.35
N ARG A 531 -30.02 -0.23 -25.53
CA ARG A 531 -29.58 -0.70 -26.85
C ARG A 531 -30.77 -1.09 -27.72
N ASP A 532 -31.74 -1.82 -27.15
CA ASP A 532 -32.90 -2.32 -27.88
C ASP A 532 -33.83 -1.17 -28.26
N ALA A 533 -34.02 -0.16 -27.42
CA ALA A 533 -34.73 1.06 -27.76
C ALA A 533 -34.03 1.81 -28.92
N THR A 534 -32.71 1.87 -28.91
CA THR A 534 -31.96 2.51 -30.03
C THR A 534 -32.03 1.69 -31.31
N ALA A 535 -32.30 0.38 -31.26
CA ALA A 535 -32.42 -0.46 -32.44
C ALA A 535 -33.67 -0.12 -33.31
N GLU A 536 -34.72 0.45 -32.73
CA GLU A 536 -35.88 0.92 -33.47
C GLU A 536 -35.53 2.07 -34.44
N ASP A 537 -34.61 2.96 -34.02
CA ASP A 537 -34.10 4.07 -34.83
C ASP A 537 -33.18 3.65 -35.99
N LEU A 538 -32.78 2.38 -36.01
CA LEU A 538 -31.95 1.79 -37.06
C LEU A 538 -32.77 1.15 -38.18
N SER A 539 -34.10 1.19 -38.15
CA SER A 539 -34.94 0.72 -39.24
C SER A 539 -34.90 1.72 -40.41
N CYS A 540 -34.61 1.24 -41.60
CA CYS A 540 -34.57 2.06 -42.83
C CYS A 540 -35.24 1.33 -43.98
N SER A 541 -36.16 2.01 -44.64
CA SER A 541 -36.87 1.44 -45.83
C SER A 541 -35.96 1.22 -47.05
N HIS A 542 -34.76 1.80 -47.05
CA HIS A 542 -33.79 1.71 -48.14
C HIS A 542 -32.83 0.52 -48.01
N GLY A 543 -32.73 -0.13 -46.83
CA GLY A 543 -31.84 -1.28 -46.62
C GLY A 543 -31.32 -1.40 -45.21
N ASP A 544 -30.41 -2.33 -44.98
CA ASP A 544 -29.81 -2.59 -43.68
C ASP A 544 -28.85 -1.48 -43.26
N VAL A 545 -29.23 -0.73 -42.25
CA VAL A 545 -28.40 0.34 -41.66
C VAL A 545 -27.14 -0.19 -41.05
N ARG A 546 -27.15 -1.40 -40.44
CA ARG A 546 -26.01 -2.01 -39.74
C ARG A 546 -24.89 -2.37 -40.73
N GLU A 547 -25.24 -2.91 -41.91
CA GLU A 547 -24.28 -3.16 -42.97
C GLU A 547 -23.65 -1.85 -43.47
N TYR A 548 -24.45 -0.81 -43.66
CA TYR A 548 -23.95 0.51 -44.06
C TYR A 548 -22.98 1.09 -43.02
N LEU A 549 -23.29 0.97 -41.74
CA LEU A 549 -22.45 1.45 -40.64
C LEU A 549 -21.16 0.64 -40.51
N ALA A 550 -21.23 -0.69 -40.72
CA ALA A 550 -20.04 -1.53 -40.75
C ALA A 550 -19.06 -1.12 -41.86
N LEU A 551 -19.59 -0.80 -43.07
CA LEU A 551 -18.76 -0.27 -44.15
C LEU A 551 -18.18 1.11 -43.82
N ARG A 552 -18.94 1.98 -43.15
CA ARG A 552 -18.47 3.30 -42.69
C ARG A 552 -17.36 3.18 -41.63
N ASP A 553 -17.50 2.26 -40.70
CA ASP A 553 -16.48 1.97 -39.64
C ASP A 553 -15.23 1.35 -40.24
N GLN A 554 -15.38 0.39 -41.15
CA GLN A 554 -14.23 -0.21 -41.89
C GLN A 554 -13.46 0.85 -42.69
N LEU A 555 -14.18 1.75 -43.39
CA LEU A 555 -13.57 2.87 -44.07
C LEU A 555 -12.82 3.79 -43.10
N GLY A 556 -13.43 4.16 -41.97
CA GLY A 556 -12.82 5.01 -40.97
C GLY A 556 -11.59 4.38 -40.30
N GLN A 557 -11.62 3.07 -40.06
CA GLN A 557 -10.48 2.32 -39.55
C GLN A 557 -9.36 2.22 -40.58
N ALA A 558 -9.68 1.89 -41.85
CA ALA A 558 -8.72 1.83 -42.94
C ALA A 558 -8.05 3.20 -43.16
N GLU A 559 -8.80 4.30 -43.16
CA GLU A 559 -8.25 5.65 -43.25
C GLU A 559 -7.33 6.01 -42.08
N LYS A 560 -7.72 5.66 -40.84
CA LYS A 560 -6.88 5.89 -39.63
C LYS A 560 -5.64 5.02 -39.61
N SER A 561 -5.76 3.73 -39.95
CA SER A 561 -4.62 2.80 -40.01
C SER A 561 -3.66 3.15 -41.11
N GLY A 562 -4.16 3.48 -42.31
CA GLY A 562 -3.37 3.96 -43.42
C GLY A 562 -2.63 5.27 -43.11
N ALA A 563 -3.29 6.22 -42.41
CA ALA A 563 -2.64 7.43 -41.97
C ALA A 563 -1.54 7.17 -40.89
N ARG A 564 -1.76 6.21 -39.98
CA ARG A 564 -0.77 5.80 -38.96
C ARG A 564 0.40 5.06 -39.61
N ALA A 565 0.13 4.15 -40.53
CA ALA A 565 1.16 3.42 -41.26
C ALA A 565 2.07 4.39 -42.05
N ARG A 566 1.50 5.28 -42.85
CA ARG A 566 2.26 6.31 -43.59
C ARG A 566 3.07 7.21 -42.66
N LYS A 567 2.55 7.57 -41.51
CA LYS A 567 3.27 8.38 -40.50
C LYS A 567 4.45 7.58 -39.90
N ARG A 568 4.27 6.26 -39.67
CA ARG A 568 5.32 5.39 -39.17
C ARG A 568 6.43 5.19 -40.22
N GLU A 569 6.05 4.87 -41.45
CA GLU A 569 6.99 4.72 -42.58
C GLU A 569 7.81 5.99 -42.83
N ALA A 570 7.15 7.15 -42.87
CA ALA A 570 7.81 8.44 -43.03
C ALA A 570 8.78 8.73 -41.85
N ARG A 571 8.44 8.31 -40.63
CA ARG A 571 9.31 8.46 -39.47
C ARG A 571 10.50 7.52 -39.49
N ASP A 572 10.28 6.28 -39.90
CA ASP A 572 11.33 5.27 -39.98
C ASP A 572 12.31 5.62 -41.15
N GLU A 573 11.80 6.11 -42.28
CA GLU A 573 12.62 6.61 -43.39
C GLU A 573 13.39 7.88 -42.97
N SER A 574 12.76 8.81 -42.25
CA SER A 574 13.44 9.99 -41.71
C SER A 574 14.57 9.60 -40.77
N ARG A 575 14.35 8.58 -39.91
CA ARG A 575 15.40 8.03 -39.04
C ARG A 575 16.58 7.48 -39.84
N ARG A 576 16.29 6.68 -40.85
CA ARG A 576 17.30 6.06 -41.70
C ARG A 576 18.13 7.12 -42.41
N ILE A 577 17.48 8.08 -43.08
CA ILE A 577 18.19 9.16 -43.79
C ILE A 577 19.03 9.99 -42.83
N LEU A 578 18.47 10.42 -41.68
CA LEU A 578 19.21 11.22 -40.69
C LEU A 578 20.37 10.43 -40.04
N SER A 579 20.29 9.09 -39.97
CA SER A 579 21.41 8.27 -39.50
C SER A 579 22.59 8.24 -40.49
N ASP A 580 22.34 8.42 -41.80
CA ASP A 580 23.32 8.23 -42.84
C ASP A 580 23.93 9.56 -43.39
N VAL A 581 23.27 10.70 -43.12
CA VAL A 581 23.74 12.02 -43.59
C VAL A 581 25.11 12.41 -43.04
N ARG A 582 25.83 13.18 -43.86
CA ARG A 582 27.16 13.76 -43.55
C ARG A 582 27.05 15.29 -43.48
N THR A 583 28.02 15.90 -42.80
CA THR A 583 28.13 17.37 -42.77
C THR A 583 28.34 17.89 -44.21
N GLY A 584 27.54 18.86 -44.63
CA GLY A 584 27.50 19.37 -45.98
C GLY A 584 26.40 18.81 -46.87
N ASP A 585 25.73 17.70 -46.49
CA ASP A 585 24.62 17.18 -47.28
C ASP A 585 23.44 18.16 -47.27
N VAL A 586 22.82 18.33 -48.46
CA VAL A 586 21.63 19.16 -48.63
C VAL A 586 20.40 18.28 -48.54
N LEU A 587 19.52 18.60 -47.57
CA LEU A 587 18.28 17.88 -47.35
C LEU A 587 17.10 18.68 -47.92
N ALA A 588 16.24 18.01 -48.63
CA ALA A 588 14.94 18.51 -49.03
C ALA A 588 13.85 18.00 -48.07
N LEU A 589 13.16 18.88 -47.38
CA LEU A 589 12.04 18.60 -46.50
C LEU A 589 10.75 18.98 -47.19
N THR A 590 10.03 17.98 -47.74
CA THR A 590 8.82 18.20 -48.53
C THR A 590 7.56 18.00 -47.68
N ARG A 591 6.65 18.98 -47.70
CA ARG A 591 5.34 18.90 -47.07
C ARG A 591 4.25 19.33 -48.06
N GLY A 592 3.57 18.37 -48.67
CA GLY A 592 2.66 18.59 -49.74
C GLY A 592 3.39 19.23 -50.94
N ARG A 593 2.94 20.40 -51.44
CA ARG A 593 3.57 21.10 -52.58
C ARG A 593 4.71 22.06 -52.19
N LYS A 594 5.09 22.10 -50.90
CA LYS A 594 6.16 22.99 -50.43
C LYS A 594 7.37 22.18 -50.02
N THR A 595 8.51 22.47 -50.68
CA THR A 595 9.81 21.91 -50.29
C THR A 595 10.67 23.00 -49.69
N ARG A 596 11.37 22.69 -48.62
CA ARG A 596 12.37 23.55 -47.98
C ARG A 596 13.73 22.82 -48.04
N LEU A 597 14.74 23.53 -48.43
CA LEU A 597 16.09 23.03 -48.40
C LEU A 597 16.82 23.41 -47.09
N CYS A 598 17.63 22.54 -46.60
CA CYS A 598 18.55 22.81 -45.48
C CYS A 598 19.83 21.99 -45.67
N VAL A 599 20.95 22.52 -45.17
CA VAL A 599 22.24 21.81 -45.20
C VAL A 599 22.62 21.31 -43.81
N VAL A 600 23.15 20.10 -43.76
CA VAL A 600 23.62 19.47 -42.50
C VAL A 600 24.91 20.17 -42.07
N GLY A 601 24.84 20.86 -40.92
CA GLY A 601 25.95 21.64 -40.35
C GLY A 601 26.75 20.87 -39.31
N ALA A 602 26.13 19.98 -38.56
CA ALA A 602 26.80 19.11 -37.60
C ALA A 602 25.98 17.86 -37.32
N LYS A 603 26.67 16.76 -37.09
CA LYS A 603 26.12 15.51 -36.62
C LYS A 603 26.82 15.08 -35.35
N ALA A 604 26.06 14.76 -34.34
CA ALA A 604 26.53 14.25 -33.04
C ALA A 604 25.74 13.01 -32.66
N THR A 605 26.30 12.16 -31.84
CA THR A 605 25.58 11.04 -31.24
C THR A 605 25.29 11.37 -29.79
N SER A 606 24.04 11.32 -29.39
CA SER A 606 23.64 11.55 -28.01
C SER A 606 24.13 10.41 -27.09
N ALA A 607 24.13 10.64 -25.77
CA ALA A 607 24.47 9.64 -24.78
C ALA A 607 23.56 8.38 -24.84
N SER A 608 22.39 8.49 -25.48
CA SER A 608 21.45 7.40 -25.71
C SER A 608 21.66 6.70 -27.06
N GLY A 609 22.75 6.95 -27.77
CA GLY A 609 23.08 6.36 -29.08
C GLY A 609 22.27 6.92 -30.26
N ARG A 610 21.50 7.98 -30.11
CA ARG A 610 20.71 8.60 -31.18
C ARG A 610 21.54 9.64 -31.96
N ALA A 611 21.40 9.65 -33.30
CA ALA A 611 22.00 10.68 -34.13
C ALA A 611 21.26 12.02 -33.93
N GLU A 612 21.97 13.04 -33.47
CA GLU A 612 21.50 14.43 -33.41
C GLU A 612 22.09 15.18 -34.59
N VAL A 613 21.24 15.65 -35.49
CA VAL A 613 21.60 16.39 -36.68
C VAL A 613 21.22 17.84 -36.53
N SER A 614 22.16 18.76 -36.73
CA SER A 614 21.87 20.21 -36.74
C SER A 614 21.97 20.72 -38.19
N VAL A 615 20.96 21.48 -38.61
CA VAL A 615 20.87 21.98 -39.99
C VAL A 615 20.81 23.51 -40.05
N ILE A 616 21.25 24.05 -41.20
CA ILE A 616 21.07 25.47 -41.55
C ILE A 616 20.04 25.54 -42.64
N GLY A 617 18.92 26.22 -42.39
CA GLY A 617 17.87 26.43 -43.35
C GLY A 617 18.16 27.58 -44.36
N GLU A 618 17.32 27.73 -45.37
CA GLU A 618 17.34 28.86 -46.31
C GLU A 618 17.19 30.22 -45.62
N ASP A 619 16.66 30.24 -44.41
CA ASP A 619 16.49 31.42 -43.58
C ASP A 619 17.72 31.75 -42.66
N ALA A 620 18.86 31.08 -42.93
CA ALA A 620 20.08 31.16 -42.18
C ALA A 620 19.96 30.77 -40.69
N THR A 621 18.85 30.12 -40.29
CA THR A 621 18.67 29.61 -38.93
C THR A 621 19.42 28.32 -38.73
N TRP A 622 20.07 28.22 -37.54
CA TRP A 622 20.70 26.98 -37.07
C TRP A 622 19.76 26.29 -36.09
N ARG A 623 19.32 25.09 -36.40
CA ARG A 623 18.38 24.35 -35.55
C ARG A 623 18.70 22.85 -35.55
N PRO A 624 18.40 22.15 -34.41
CA PRO A 624 18.40 20.71 -34.43
C PRO A 624 17.24 20.21 -35.32
N LEU A 625 17.46 19.07 -35.95
CA LEU A 625 16.47 18.35 -36.76
C LEU A 625 16.41 16.92 -36.30
N ALA A 626 15.30 16.60 -35.58
CA ALA A 626 15.01 15.25 -35.16
C ALA A 626 14.03 14.57 -36.12
N PRO A 627 13.97 13.22 -36.15
CA PRO A 627 13.02 12.48 -36.97
C PRO A 627 11.55 12.89 -36.70
N GLU A 628 11.27 13.32 -35.50
CA GLU A 628 9.94 13.82 -35.07
C GLU A 628 9.57 15.19 -35.67
N ASP A 629 10.56 15.98 -36.05
CA ASP A 629 10.37 17.31 -36.65
C ASP A 629 10.05 17.26 -38.15
N VAL A 630 10.36 16.12 -38.80
CA VAL A 630 10.10 15.91 -40.23
C VAL A 630 8.62 15.57 -40.43
N ARG A 631 7.86 16.58 -40.92
CA ARG A 631 6.42 16.44 -41.12
C ARG A 631 6.05 16.12 -42.57
N GLY A 632 6.85 15.35 -43.31
CA GLY A 632 6.67 14.99 -44.73
C GLY A 632 7.78 14.10 -45.17
N ALA A 633 8.08 14.12 -46.50
CA ALA A 633 9.22 13.38 -47.04
C ALA A 633 10.53 14.14 -46.79
N ILE A 634 11.60 13.38 -46.59
CA ILE A 634 12.96 13.88 -46.51
C ILE A 634 13.83 13.15 -47.55
N ALA A 635 14.68 13.88 -48.23
CA ALA A 635 15.64 13.28 -49.18
C ALA A 635 16.97 14.05 -49.15
N VAL A 636 18.07 13.36 -49.40
CA VAL A 636 19.37 13.99 -49.68
C VAL A 636 19.39 14.34 -51.14
N VAL A 637 19.45 15.64 -51.47
CA VAL A 637 19.33 16.16 -52.83
C VAL A 637 20.64 16.75 -53.40
N GLY A 638 21.70 16.72 -52.62
CA GLY A 638 22.99 17.20 -53.02
C GLY A 638 23.96 17.33 -51.86
N HIS A 639 25.14 17.85 -52.18
CA HIS A 639 26.19 18.14 -51.22
C HIS A 639 26.81 19.51 -51.50
N MET A 640 27.13 20.27 -50.42
CA MET A 640 27.82 21.55 -50.55
C MET A 640 28.96 21.63 -49.52
N SER A 641 30.06 22.23 -49.91
CA SER A 641 31.20 22.44 -49.01
C SER A 641 30.90 23.53 -48.00
N ILE A 642 30.95 23.20 -46.70
CA ILE A 642 30.74 24.13 -45.63
C ILE A 642 31.91 24.17 -44.67
N PRO A 643 32.21 25.30 -44.04
CA PRO A 643 33.32 25.42 -43.10
C PRO A 643 33.10 24.64 -41.82
N GLY A 644 34.15 24.25 -41.11
CA GLY A 644 34.10 23.47 -39.89
C GLY A 644 33.34 24.13 -38.73
N GLY A 645 32.87 23.34 -37.78
CA GLY A 645 31.85 23.63 -36.77
C GLY A 645 31.93 24.97 -35.98
N SER A 646 33.10 25.51 -35.66
CA SER A 646 33.20 26.78 -34.94
C SER A 646 32.87 28.02 -35.80
N ALA A 647 33.09 27.93 -37.10
CA ALA A 647 32.76 28.99 -38.07
C ALA A 647 31.24 29.14 -38.28
N LEU A 648 30.51 28.02 -38.21
CA LEU A 648 29.04 27.98 -38.38
C LEU A 648 28.28 28.68 -37.23
N ARG A 649 28.94 28.99 -36.12
CA ARG A 649 28.36 29.81 -35.05
C ARG A 649 28.22 31.26 -35.42
N ARG A 650 28.96 31.76 -36.43
CA ARG A 650 28.93 33.15 -36.87
C ARG A 650 27.75 33.38 -37.83
N THR A 651 26.92 34.38 -37.55
CA THR A 651 25.76 34.70 -38.38
C THR A 651 26.10 34.99 -39.82
N LYS A 652 27.25 35.68 -40.10
CA LYS A 652 27.71 35.98 -41.43
C LYS A 652 27.94 34.74 -42.28
N GLU A 653 28.50 33.68 -41.71
CA GLU A 653 28.73 32.42 -42.46
C GLU A 653 27.41 31.66 -42.74
N ARG A 654 26.51 31.64 -41.81
CA ARG A 654 25.17 31.04 -42.00
C ARG A 654 24.40 31.78 -43.09
N THR A 655 24.48 33.12 -43.12
CA THR A 655 23.83 33.91 -44.20
C THR A 655 24.43 33.63 -45.56
N ARG A 656 25.75 33.48 -45.65
CA ARG A 656 26.45 33.05 -46.91
C ARG A 656 25.97 31.69 -47.36
N ILE A 657 25.95 30.69 -46.45
CA ILE A 657 25.54 29.32 -46.76
C ILE A 657 24.05 29.29 -47.20
N ALA A 658 23.18 30.01 -46.53
CA ALA A 658 21.78 30.14 -46.92
C ALA A 658 21.60 30.80 -48.29
N GLY A 659 22.45 31.78 -48.62
CA GLY A 659 22.50 32.39 -49.95
C GLY A 659 22.91 31.42 -51.04
N GLU A 660 23.96 30.64 -50.81
CA GLU A 660 24.39 29.57 -51.75
C GLU A 660 23.34 28.49 -51.91
N LEU A 661 22.67 28.08 -50.84
CA LEU A 661 21.58 27.12 -50.83
C LEU A 661 20.41 27.61 -51.71
N ARG A 662 19.99 28.85 -51.57
CA ARG A 662 18.95 29.49 -52.41
C ARG A 662 19.39 29.64 -53.87
N SER A 663 20.63 30.02 -54.12
CA SER A 663 21.18 30.13 -55.46
C SER A 663 21.25 28.78 -56.16
N GLY A 664 21.66 27.71 -55.43
CA GLY A 664 21.66 26.34 -55.94
C GLY A 664 20.27 25.84 -56.27
N ALA A 665 19.30 26.13 -55.39
CA ALA A 665 17.90 25.82 -55.66
C ALA A 665 17.37 26.52 -56.91
N ALA A 666 17.64 27.83 -57.08
CA ALA A 666 17.20 28.63 -58.22
C ALA A 666 17.83 28.16 -59.54
N LYS A 667 19.02 27.58 -59.52
CA LYS A 667 19.74 27.03 -60.69
C LYS A 667 19.38 25.56 -60.98
N GLY A 668 18.46 24.97 -60.22
CA GLY A 668 18.06 23.55 -60.39
C GLY A 668 19.19 22.53 -60.09
N ILE A 669 20.16 22.90 -59.23
CA ILE A 669 21.28 22.02 -58.90
C ILE A 669 20.82 20.86 -57.99
N PHE A 670 19.71 21.08 -57.24
CA PHE A 670 19.16 20.10 -56.28
C PHE A 670 17.91 19.46 -56.90
N GLU A 671 18.02 18.20 -57.34
CA GLU A 671 16.87 17.45 -57.83
C GLU A 671 15.98 16.98 -56.64
N VAL A 672 14.80 17.55 -56.55
CA VAL A 672 13.79 17.14 -55.54
C VAL A 672 12.99 15.97 -56.12
N PRO A 673 12.97 14.80 -55.48
CA PRO A 673 12.16 13.69 -55.93
C PRO A 673 10.68 14.02 -55.87
N GLU A 674 9.91 13.65 -56.91
CA GLU A 674 8.44 13.71 -56.89
C GLU A 674 7.87 12.72 -55.86
N ASP A 675 6.81 13.11 -55.16
CA ASP A 675 6.16 12.32 -54.10
C ASP A 675 5.54 11.02 -54.72
N PRO A 676 5.96 9.80 -54.33
CA PRO A 676 5.50 8.55 -54.92
C PRO A 676 4.11 8.15 -54.38
N THR A 677 3.06 8.92 -54.64
CA THR A 677 1.71 8.57 -54.20
C THR A 677 0.77 8.31 -55.38
N GLN A 678 0.81 7.07 -55.94
CA GLN A 678 -0.36 6.44 -56.54
C GLN A 678 -0.19 4.92 -56.62
N ALA A 679 -0.38 4.25 -55.48
CA ALA A 679 -0.68 2.82 -55.42
C ALA A 679 -2.16 2.62 -55.16
N SER A 680 -2.79 1.63 -55.80
CA SER A 680 -4.20 1.28 -55.69
C SER A 680 -4.61 1.09 -54.20
N ASP A 681 -5.39 2.04 -53.73
CA ASP A 681 -5.71 2.16 -52.32
C ASP A 681 -6.94 1.27 -52.00
N PRO A 682 -6.84 0.27 -51.07
CA PRO A 682 -7.98 -0.52 -50.61
C PRO A 682 -9.10 0.35 -50.02
N ILE A 683 -8.81 1.58 -49.60
CA ILE A 683 -9.75 2.59 -49.16
C ILE A 683 -10.70 3.02 -50.34
N SER A 684 -10.25 3.00 -51.57
CA SER A 684 -11.07 3.36 -52.73
C SER A 684 -12.20 2.34 -52.95
N ALA A 685 -11.95 1.06 -52.74
CA ALA A 685 -12.95 0.00 -52.88
C ALA A 685 -14.04 0.13 -51.80
N LEU A 686 -13.63 0.39 -50.56
CA LEU A 686 -14.58 0.64 -49.43
C LEU A 686 -15.44 1.90 -49.68
N ARG A 687 -14.87 2.96 -50.24
CA ARG A 687 -15.63 4.17 -50.61
C ARG A 687 -16.63 3.90 -51.70
N VAL A 688 -16.31 3.09 -52.70
CA VAL A 688 -17.24 2.67 -53.75
C VAL A 688 -18.36 1.83 -53.15
N ALA A 689 -18.05 0.81 -52.35
CA ALA A 689 -19.04 -0.05 -51.69
C ALA A 689 -20.00 0.78 -50.84
N MET A 690 -19.47 1.70 -50.01
CA MET A 690 -20.31 2.60 -49.18
C MET A 690 -21.23 3.46 -49.99
N ARG A 691 -20.77 4.04 -51.15
CA ARG A 691 -21.60 4.88 -52.04
C ARG A 691 -22.65 4.09 -52.80
N GLN A 692 -22.41 2.83 -53.09
CA GLN A 692 -23.34 1.94 -53.79
C GLN A 692 -24.40 1.35 -52.82
N HIS A 693 -24.18 1.40 -51.52
CA HIS A 693 -25.10 0.88 -50.53
C HIS A 693 -26.45 1.66 -50.56
N PRO A 694 -27.60 0.99 -50.58
CA PRO A 694 -28.92 1.68 -50.73
C PRO A 694 -29.16 2.73 -49.64
N VAL A 695 -28.75 2.49 -48.39
CA VAL A 695 -28.88 3.44 -47.25
C VAL A 695 -28.08 4.74 -47.50
N HIS A 696 -27.09 4.76 -48.38
CA HIS A 696 -26.30 5.95 -48.67
C HIS A 696 -27.17 7.07 -49.29
N ARG A 697 -28.26 6.69 -49.97
CA ARG A 697 -29.23 7.63 -50.59
C ARG A 697 -30.36 8.05 -49.65
N CYS A 698 -30.44 7.50 -48.44
CA CYS A 698 -31.46 7.84 -47.48
C CYS A 698 -31.26 9.31 -46.98
N PRO A 699 -32.32 10.16 -47.00
CA PRO A 699 -32.23 11.53 -46.47
C PRO A 699 -31.90 11.59 -44.98
N HIS A 700 -32.28 10.56 -44.20
CA HIS A 700 -32.06 10.45 -42.75
C HIS A 700 -30.77 9.65 -42.38
N ARG A 701 -29.88 9.42 -43.36
CA ARG A 701 -28.67 8.59 -43.18
C ARG A 701 -27.79 9.03 -41.98
N GLU A 702 -27.72 10.36 -41.72
CA GLU A 702 -26.91 10.88 -40.60
C GLU A 702 -27.59 10.69 -39.23
N GLU A 703 -28.92 10.63 -39.18
CA GLU A 703 -29.67 10.24 -37.99
C GLU A 703 -29.43 8.76 -37.68
N HIS A 704 -29.59 7.89 -38.71
CA HIS A 704 -29.22 6.48 -38.61
C HIS A 704 -27.77 6.27 -38.20
N ALA A 705 -26.83 7.11 -38.69
CA ALA A 705 -25.43 7.01 -38.34
C ALA A 705 -25.18 7.37 -36.85
N ARG A 706 -25.91 8.36 -36.30
CA ARG A 706 -25.82 8.70 -34.86
C ARG A 706 -26.43 7.61 -34.00
N ALA A 707 -27.60 7.11 -34.34
CA ALA A 707 -28.26 6.00 -33.65
C ALA A 707 -27.37 4.75 -33.67
N GLY A 708 -26.78 4.44 -34.86
CA GLY A 708 -25.87 3.31 -34.95
C GLY A 708 -24.55 3.45 -34.19
N ALA A 709 -23.99 4.65 -34.13
CA ALA A 709 -22.82 4.93 -33.30
C ALA A 709 -23.13 4.74 -31.79
N GLN A 710 -24.31 5.17 -31.35
CA GLN A 710 -24.81 4.96 -29.99
C GLN A 710 -25.04 3.46 -29.72
N TRP A 711 -25.72 2.76 -30.60
CA TRP A 711 -25.96 1.34 -30.52
C TRP A 711 -24.63 0.54 -30.43
N ALA A 712 -23.66 0.83 -31.29
CA ALA A 712 -22.36 0.19 -31.30
C ALA A 712 -21.55 0.49 -30.02
N ARG A 713 -21.72 1.68 -29.41
CA ARG A 713 -21.12 2.01 -28.13
C ARG A 713 -21.74 1.18 -27.00
N LEU A 714 -23.07 1.11 -26.95
CA LEU A 714 -23.81 0.32 -25.97
C LEU A 714 -23.47 -1.18 -26.09
N ALA A 715 -23.42 -1.71 -27.32
CA ALA A 715 -23.03 -3.13 -27.55
C ALA A 715 -21.63 -3.43 -27.00
N ARG A 716 -20.65 -2.58 -27.24
CA ARG A 716 -19.30 -2.76 -26.70
C ARG A 716 -19.25 -2.65 -25.17
N GLU A 717 -20.08 -1.79 -24.56
CA GLU A 717 -20.18 -1.68 -23.10
C GLU A 717 -20.85 -2.93 -22.51
N ILE A 718 -21.87 -3.44 -23.13
CA ILE A 718 -22.55 -4.71 -22.79
C ILE A 718 -21.57 -5.89 -22.84
N ASP A 719 -20.79 -6.03 -23.93
CA ASP A 719 -19.80 -7.11 -24.03
C ASP A 719 -18.72 -7.04 -22.96
N ARG A 720 -18.26 -5.83 -22.63
CA ARG A 720 -17.31 -5.62 -21.52
C ARG A 720 -17.91 -6.00 -20.18
N LEU A 721 -19.16 -5.61 -19.92
CA LEU A 721 -19.85 -5.96 -18.68
C LEU A 721 -20.08 -7.45 -18.56
N ARG A 722 -20.49 -8.13 -19.64
CA ARG A 722 -20.63 -9.60 -19.65
C ARG A 722 -19.31 -10.28 -19.33
N SER A 723 -18.21 -9.88 -20.01
CA SER A 723 -16.88 -10.42 -19.72
C SER A 723 -16.45 -10.15 -18.27
N SER A 724 -16.82 -8.99 -17.70
CA SER A 724 -16.53 -8.66 -16.30
C SER A 724 -17.34 -9.52 -15.34
N ILE A 725 -18.62 -9.77 -15.63
CA ILE A 725 -19.48 -10.67 -14.84
C ILE A 725 -18.91 -12.09 -14.87
N ASP A 726 -18.60 -12.61 -16.07
CA ASP A 726 -18.04 -13.95 -16.24
C ASP A 726 -16.72 -14.14 -15.48
N SER A 727 -15.88 -13.08 -15.44
CA SER A 727 -14.60 -13.12 -14.72
C SER A 727 -14.73 -13.04 -13.19
N GLN A 728 -15.82 -12.48 -12.67
CA GLN A 728 -16.06 -12.33 -11.24
C GLN A 728 -16.87 -13.47 -10.65
N THR A 729 -17.73 -14.10 -11.43
CA THR A 729 -18.55 -15.22 -10.98
C THR A 729 -17.67 -16.42 -10.64
N GLY A 730 -17.75 -16.89 -9.38
CA GLY A 730 -16.97 -18.04 -8.89
C GLY A 730 -15.45 -17.82 -8.85
N SER A 731 -14.97 -16.60 -8.73
CA SER A 731 -13.55 -16.24 -8.79
C SER A 731 -12.70 -16.98 -7.77
N VAL A 732 -13.14 -17.08 -6.50
CA VAL A 732 -12.42 -17.78 -5.42
C VAL A 732 -12.45 -19.30 -5.63
N ALA A 733 -13.60 -19.86 -6.01
CA ALA A 733 -13.71 -21.28 -6.34
C ALA A 733 -12.86 -21.68 -7.55
N ALA A 734 -12.84 -20.86 -8.61
CA ALA A 734 -11.99 -21.10 -9.77
C ALA A 734 -10.49 -21.02 -9.43
N GLN A 735 -10.12 -20.13 -8.53
CA GLN A 735 -8.75 -20.06 -8.02
C GLN A 735 -8.39 -21.32 -7.21
N PHE A 736 -9.27 -21.73 -6.31
CA PHE A 736 -9.13 -22.99 -5.56
C PHE A 736 -8.91 -24.19 -6.49
N ASP A 737 -9.73 -24.32 -7.54
CA ASP A 737 -9.60 -25.42 -8.51
C ASP A 737 -8.24 -25.37 -9.24
N ARG A 738 -7.74 -24.17 -9.60
CA ARG A 738 -6.40 -24.01 -10.19
C ARG A 738 -5.30 -24.40 -9.23
N VAL A 739 -5.40 -24.00 -7.95
CA VAL A 739 -4.44 -24.39 -6.89
C VAL A 739 -4.43 -25.90 -6.71
N CYS A 740 -5.61 -26.56 -6.66
CA CYS A 740 -5.70 -28.02 -6.61
C CYS A 740 -5.00 -28.67 -7.81
N ALA A 741 -5.20 -28.13 -9.02
CA ALA A 741 -4.56 -28.67 -10.22
C ALA A 741 -3.02 -28.54 -10.19
N VAL A 742 -2.48 -27.48 -9.60
CA VAL A 742 -1.03 -27.35 -9.37
C VAL A 742 -0.55 -28.41 -8.37
N LEU A 743 -1.23 -28.53 -7.23
CA LEU A 743 -0.89 -29.50 -6.18
C LEU A 743 -0.97 -30.96 -6.67
N GLU A 744 -1.96 -31.30 -7.48
CA GLU A 744 -2.08 -32.62 -8.10
C GLU A 744 -0.91 -32.91 -9.05
N ARG A 745 -0.56 -31.95 -9.93
CA ARG A 745 0.54 -32.12 -10.88
C ARG A 745 1.90 -32.22 -10.22
N LEU A 746 2.05 -31.59 -9.04
CA LEU A 746 3.28 -31.66 -8.24
C LEU A 746 3.30 -32.81 -7.25
N GLY A 747 2.22 -33.60 -7.16
CA GLY A 747 2.14 -34.81 -6.34
C GLY A 747 1.79 -34.59 -4.87
N PHE A 748 1.32 -33.37 -4.51
CA PHE A 748 0.85 -33.07 -3.14
C PHE A 748 -0.59 -33.52 -2.87
N LEU A 749 -1.36 -33.73 -3.94
CA LEU A 749 -2.73 -34.27 -3.91
C LEU A 749 -2.85 -35.45 -4.88
N SER A 750 -3.73 -36.38 -4.54
CA SER A 750 -4.20 -37.45 -5.42
C SER A 750 -5.75 -37.43 -5.39
N GLY A 751 -6.38 -36.71 -6.33
CA GLY A 751 -7.79 -36.36 -6.25
C GLY A 751 -8.05 -35.49 -5.02
N ASP A 752 -8.92 -35.95 -4.11
CA ASP A 752 -9.25 -35.22 -2.86
C ASP A 752 -8.33 -35.61 -1.69
N GLU A 753 -7.48 -36.63 -1.87
CA GLU A 753 -6.60 -37.09 -0.80
C GLU A 753 -5.26 -36.34 -0.78
N VAL A 754 -4.86 -35.95 0.42
CA VAL A 754 -3.57 -35.33 0.66
C VAL A 754 -2.50 -36.43 0.77
N THR A 755 -1.52 -36.41 -0.13
CA THR A 755 -0.41 -37.38 -0.14
C THR A 755 0.54 -37.17 1.05
N ASP A 756 1.52 -38.07 1.23
CA ASP A 756 2.55 -37.90 2.26
C ASP A 756 3.39 -36.64 2.04
N GLU A 757 3.63 -36.26 0.78
CA GLU A 757 4.24 -35.00 0.40
C GLU A 757 3.35 -33.79 0.80
N GLY A 758 2.04 -33.94 0.58
CA GLY A 758 1.06 -32.93 1.01
C GLY A 758 1.00 -32.81 2.53
N GLN A 759 1.11 -33.89 3.29
CA GLN A 759 1.16 -33.87 4.77
C GLN A 759 2.39 -33.09 5.29
N ARG A 760 3.50 -33.12 4.56
CA ARG A 760 4.69 -32.29 4.88
C ARG A 760 4.45 -30.81 4.55
N LEU A 761 3.89 -30.51 3.38
CA LEU A 761 3.54 -29.14 2.97
C LEU A 761 2.61 -28.45 3.99
N ARG A 762 1.71 -29.17 4.62
CA ARG A 762 0.81 -28.63 5.66
C ARG A 762 1.53 -27.95 6.83
N ARG A 763 2.79 -28.28 7.09
CA ARG A 763 3.60 -27.76 8.20
C ARG A 763 4.51 -26.61 7.78
N ILE A 764 4.47 -26.21 6.51
CA ILE A 764 5.28 -25.15 5.94
C ILE A 764 4.39 -23.96 5.63
N PHE A 765 4.66 -22.83 6.24
CA PHE A 765 3.87 -21.60 6.11
C PHE A 765 4.76 -20.51 5.51
N GLY A 766 4.57 -20.23 4.22
CA GLY A 766 5.35 -19.21 3.52
C GLY A 766 4.92 -19.10 2.07
N GLU A 767 5.34 -18.05 1.40
CA GLU A 767 5.00 -17.81 0.00
C GLU A 767 5.73 -18.75 -0.96
N ARG A 768 6.82 -19.38 -0.50
CA ARG A 768 7.64 -20.34 -1.25
C ARG A 768 7.51 -21.76 -0.69
N ASP A 769 6.37 -22.07 -0.07
CA ASP A 769 6.08 -23.35 0.61
C ASP A 769 6.27 -24.56 -0.29
N LEU A 770 5.86 -24.49 -1.58
CA LEU A 770 6.07 -25.55 -2.56
C LEU A 770 7.56 -25.82 -2.82
N VAL A 771 8.35 -24.74 -2.97
CA VAL A 771 9.80 -24.89 -3.21
C VAL A 771 10.47 -25.55 -2.03
N VAL A 772 10.12 -25.13 -0.80
CA VAL A 772 10.63 -25.72 0.44
C VAL A 772 10.26 -27.21 0.52
N ALA A 773 8.99 -27.53 0.34
CA ALA A 773 8.50 -28.90 0.44
C ALA A 773 9.11 -29.82 -0.62
N MET A 774 9.21 -29.37 -1.87
CA MET A 774 9.82 -30.14 -2.96
C MET A 774 11.32 -30.35 -2.73
N SER A 775 12.07 -29.31 -2.39
CA SER A 775 13.50 -29.44 -2.10
C SER A 775 13.80 -30.40 -0.94
N MET A 776 12.96 -30.37 0.10
CA MET A 776 13.05 -31.34 1.21
C MET A 776 12.82 -32.78 0.75
N ASN A 777 11.80 -33.00 -0.11
CA ASN A 777 11.43 -34.31 -0.61
C ASN A 777 12.48 -34.89 -1.56
N GLU A 778 13.10 -34.05 -2.37
CA GLU A 778 14.15 -34.42 -3.33
C GLU A 778 15.53 -34.61 -2.66
N GLY A 779 15.67 -34.19 -1.41
CA GLY A 779 16.91 -34.33 -0.63
C GLY A 779 18.03 -33.40 -1.09
N THR A 780 17.70 -32.32 -1.84
CA THR A 780 18.66 -31.35 -2.36
C THR A 780 19.52 -30.69 -1.29
N TRP A 781 19.06 -30.68 -0.03
CA TRP A 781 19.75 -30.04 1.10
C TRP A 781 20.54 -31.00 1.99
N ASN A 782 20.55 -32.30 1.67
CA ASN A 782 21.16 -33.30 2.52
C ASN A 782 22.69 -33.16 2.66
N GLU A 783 23.35 -32.63 1.61
CA GLU A 783 24.80 -32.43 1.60
C GLU A 783 25.25 -31.14 2.29
N LEU A 784 24.34 -30.25 2.64
CA LEU A 784 24.66 -28.98 3.30
C LEU A 784 25.02 -29.21 4.76
N ASP A 785 25.96 -28.41 5.28
CA ASP A 785 26.13 -28.27 6.71
C ASP A 785 25.09 -27.29 7.29
N GLU A 786 25.11 -27.11 8.62
CA GLU A 786 24.09 -26.30 9.31
C GLU A 786 24.18 -24.82 8.95
N ALA A 787 25.36 -24.28 8.67
CA ALA A 787 25.57 -22.90 8.29
C ALA A 787 25.13 -22.67 6.81
N GLU A 788 25.48 -23.61 5.94
CA GLU A 788 25.06 -23.62 4.53
C GLU A 788 23.54 -23.74 4.41
N LEU A 789 22.90 -24.60 5.23
CA LEU A 789 21.45 -24.74 5.27
C LEU A 789 20.77 -23.44 5.70
N ALA A 790 21.24 -22.80 6.78
CA ALA A 790 20.71 -21.50 7.19
C ALA A 790 20.85 -20.44 6.10
N SER A 791 21.99 -20.44 5.42
CA SER A 791 22.27 -19.53 4.29
C SER A 791 21.27 -19.75 3.13
N LEU A 792 21.05 -21.01 2.72
CA LEU A 792 20.10 -21.32 1.65
C LEU A 792 18.66 -20.96 2.02
N VAL A 793 18.24 -21.32 3.26
CA VAL A 793 16.90 -20.99 3.75
C VAL A 793 16.67 -19.48 3.79
N SER A 794 17.75 -18.68 4.00
CA SER A 794 17.62 -17.23 3.92
C SER A 794 17.16 -16.72 2.55
N ALA A 795 17.52 -17.40 1.46
CA ALA A 795 17.07 -17.04 0.11
C ALA A 795 15.61 -17.42 -0.17
N LEU A 796 15.06 -18.35 0.63
CA LEU A 796 13.63 -18.73 0.55
C LEU A 796 12.71 -17.76 1.32
N VAL A 797 13.28 -16.97 2.21
CA VAL A 797 12.53 -16.06 3.09
C VAL A 797 12.73 -14.59 2.72
N TYR A 798 13.89 -14.25 2.19
CA TYR A 798 14.29 -12.89 1.91
C TYR A 798 13.65 -12.34 0.63
N ASP A 799 13.26 -11.06 0.68
CA ASP A 799 12.84 -10.26 -0.46
C ASP A 799 13.61 -8.93 -0.49
N SER A 800 14.40 -8.72 -1.52
CA SER A 800 15.01 -7.43 -1.78
C SER A 800 13.98 -6.47 -2.37
N ARG A 801 14.16 -5.16 -2.12
CA ARG A 801 13.31 -4.11 -2.67
C ARG A 801 13.86 -3.56 -4.00
N SER A 802 14.75 -4.28 -4.67
CA SER A 802 15.36 -3.83 -5.92
C SER A 802 14.62 -4.43 -7.12
N ASP A 803 14.20 -3.56 -8.05
CA ASP A 803 13.59 -3.91 -9.34
C ASP A 803 14.61 -4.43 -10.39
N ASP A 804 15.80 -4.84 -9.98
CA ASP A 804 16.76 -5.40 -10.93
C ASP A 804 16.32 -6.82 -11.30
N ASP A 805 15.80 -6.97 -12.52
CA ASP A 805 15.58 -8.24 -13.25
C ASP A 805 16.88 -9.06 -13.47
N ALA A 806 17.95 -8.76 -12.74
CA ALA A 806 19.16 -9.54 -12.75
C ALA A 806 18.87 -10.93 -12.20
N GLN A 807 19.11 -11.95 -13.02
CA GLN A 807 19.05 -13.35 -12.57
C GLN A 807 19.78 -13.48 -11.23
N PRO A 808 19.18 -14.15 -10.23
CA PRO A 808 19.80 -14.30 -8.94
C PRO A 808 21.08 -15.12 -9.08
N LEU A 809 22.21 -14.42 -9.13
CA LEU A 809 23.52 -15.05 -9.13
C LEU A 809 23.80 -15.55 -7.71
N ALA A 810 24.37 -16.74 -7.62
CA ALA A 810 24.89 -17.22 -6.33
C ALA A 810 25.87 -16.18 -5.79
N PRO A 811 25.85 -15.86 -4.48
CA PRO A 811 26.77 -14.89 -3.91
C PRO A 811 28.21 -15.32 -4.16
N ALA A 812 29.08 -14.38 -4.48
CA ALA A 812 30.51 -14.66 -4.60
C ALA A 812 31.08 -15.15 -3.25
N GLY A 813 31.91 -16.21 -3.27
CA GLY A 813 32.59 -16.71 -2.08
C GLY A 813 31.85 -17.75 -1.25
N VAL A 814 30.69 -18.24 -1.69
CA VAL A 814 30.04 -19.41 -1.07
C VAL A 814 30.65 -20.73 -1.59
N GLY A 815 30.67 -21.79 -0.78
CA GLY A 815 31.20 -23.11 -1.14
C GLY A 815 30.44 -23.76 -2.30
N ILE A 816 31.06 -24.71 -2.97
CA ILE A 816 30.51 -25.43 -4.14
C ILE A 816 29.19 -26.11 -3.78
N ARG A 817 29.09 -26.79 -2.64
CA ARG A 817 27.86 -27.48 -2.20
C ARG A 817 26.68 -26.51 -2.07
N LEU A 818 26.90 -25.33 -1.50
CA LEU A 818 25.85 -24.33 -1.36
C LEU A 818 25.46 -23.73 -2.71
N GLN A 819 26.38 -23.59 -3.64
CA GLN A 819 26.09 -23.17 -5.03
C GLN A 819 25.25 -24.21 -5.77
N GLU A 820 25.59 -25.49 -5.63
CA GLU A 820 24.83 -26.60 -6.23
C GLU A 820 23.40 -26.62 -5.69
N ALA A 821 23.22 -26.62 -4.36
CA ALA A 821 21.91 -26.58 -3.72
C ALA A 821 21.08 -25.33 -4.09
N TRP A 822 21.73 -24.19 -4.29
CA TRP A 822 21.09 -22.97 -4.81
C TRP A 822 20.57 -23.18 -6.23
N HIS A 823 21.38 -23.73 -7.15
CA HIS A 823 20.95 -23.98 -8.53
C HIS A 823 19.83 -25.04 -8.58
N GLU A 824 19.87 -26.05 -7.75
CA GLU A 824 18.81 -27.05 -7.63
C GLU A 824 17.49 -26.41 -7.11
N SER A 825 17.58 -25.51 -6.12
CA SER A 825 16.44 -24.77 -5.62
C SER A 825 15.83 -23.85 -6.69
N LEU A 826 16.65 -23.21 -7.53
CA LEU A 826 16.18 -22.45 -8.69
C LEU A 826 15.52 -23.34 -9.74
N ALA A 827 16.07 -24.51 -10.04
CA ALA A 827 15.46 -25.46 -10.96
C ALA A 827 14.11 -25.97 -10.42
N THR A 828 13.99 -26.17 -9.12
CA THR A 828 12.73 -26.50 -8.46
C THR A 828 11.71 -25.37 -8.61
N LEU A 829 12.11 -24.13 -8.38
CA LEU A 829 11.25 -22.95 -8.61
C LEU A 829 10.77 -22.85 -10.05
N GLU A 830 11.66 -23.02 -11.03
CA GLU A 830 11.30 -23.00 -12.46
C GLU A 830 10.29 -24.10 -12.80
N ARG A 831 10.39 -25.26 -12.16
CA ARG A 831 9.44 -26.36 -12.30
C ARG A 831 8.06 -25.99 -11.72
N VAL A 832 8.03 -25.35 -10.55
CA VAL A 832 6.81 -24.82 -9.93
C VAL A 832 6.17 -23.79 -10.87
N HIS A 833 6.89 -22.77 -11.31
CA HIS A 833 6.38 -21.73 -12.21
C HIS A 833 5.84 -22.29 -13.53
N ARG A 834 6.49 -23.32 -14.08
CA ARG A 834 6.00 -24.00 -15.30
C ARG A 834 4.65 -24.65 -15.08
N VAL A 835 4.46 -25.32 -13.93
CA VAL A 835 3.20 -25.96 -13.59
C VAL A 835 2.13 -24.90 -13.25
N GLU A 836 2.47 -23.87 -12.49
CA GLU A 836 1.59 -22.74 -12.19
C GLU A 836 1.06 -22.11 -13.49
N LYS A 837 1.95 -21.75 -14.40
CA LYS A 837 1.58 -21.16 -15.69
C LYS A 837 0.66 -22.09 -16.49
N ALA A 838 0.89 -23.41 -16.49
CA ALA A 838 0.05 -24.37 -17.17
C ALA A 838 -1.34 -24.52 -16.54
N CYS A 839 -1.49 -24.17 -15.26
CA CYS A 839 -2.76 -24.16 -14.50
C CYS A 839 -3.39 -22.78 -14.40
N GLY A 840 -2.75 -21.71 -14.92
CA GLY A 840 -3.23 -20.32 -14.78
C GLY A 840 -3.07 -19.76 -13.36
N CYS A 841 -2.04 -20.22 -12.64
CA CYS A 841 -1.60 -19.68 -11.35
C CYS A 841 -0.30 -18.88 -11.50
N ASP A 842 -0.07 -17.97 -10.54
CA ASP A 842 1.16 -17.17 -10.38
C ASP A 842 1.23 -16.74 -8.89
N LEU A 843 1.54 -17.70 -8.02
CA LEU A 843 1.49 -17.51 -6.57
C LEU A 843 2.86 -17.57 -5.91
N THR A 844 3.83 -18.29 -6.53
CA THR A 844 5.14 -18.51 -5.94
C THR A 844 6.11 -17.40 -6.38
N PRO A 845 6.62 -16.56 -5.46
CA PRO A 845 7.58 -15.51 -5.82
C PRO A 845 8.97 -16.08 -6.13
N SER A 846 9.80 -15.27 -6.79
CA SER A 846 11.21 -15.61 -7.07
C SER A 846 12.03 -15.78 -5.79
N LEU A 847 13.14 -16.51 -5.86
CA LEU A 847 14.13 -16.62 -4.77
C LEU A 847 15.09 -15.43 -4.82
N ASP A 848 15.61 -15.02 -3.64
CA ASP A 848 16.53 -13.89 -3.52
C ASP A 848 17.77 -14.25 -2.71
N ALA A 849 18.92 -14.33 -3.37
CA ALA A 849 20.21 -14.69 -2.77
C ALA A 849 20.84 -13.57 -1.92
N GLY A 850 20.25 -12.37 -1.87
CA GLY A 850 20.88 -11.18 -1.28
C GLY A 850 21.24 -11.27 0.19
N LEU A 851 20.65 -12.22 0.93
CA LEU A 851 20.94 -12.46 2.35
C LEU A 851 21.88 -13.65 2.60
N MET A 852 22.13 -14.50 1.61
CA MET A 852 22.86 -15.76 1.79
C MET A 852 24.24 -15.57 2.38
N ALA A 853 25.06 -14.66 1.83
CA ALA A 853 26.43 -14.42 2.31
C ALA A 853 26.46 -13.89 3.75
N ALA A 854 25.56 -12.97 4.09
CA ALA A 854 25.45 -12.43 5.44
C ALA A 854 25.01 -13.50 6.46
N THR A 855 24.06 -14.35 6.07
CA THR A 855 23.57 -15.44 6.92
C THR A 855 24.68 -16.48 7.13
N LEU A 856 25.43 -16.83 6.09
CA LEU A 856 26.54 -17.77 6.17
C LEU A 856 27.65 -17.24 7.12
N ALA A 857 28.06 -15.99 6.94
CA ALA A 857 29.04 -15.34 7.80
C ALA A 857 28.56 -15.30 9.26
N TRP A 858 27.30 -14.95 9.50
CA TRP A 858 26.69 -14.95 10.82
C TRP A 858 26.67 -16.35 11.43
N ALA A 859 26.26 -17.39 10.71
CA ALA A 859 26.23 -18.76 11.18
C ALA A 859 27.61 -19.31 11.50
N HIS A 860 28.68 -18.84 10.84
CA HIS A 860 30.07 -19.16 11.15
C HIS A 860 30.64 -18.36 12.32
N GLY A 861 29.87 -17.54 13.00
CA GLY A 861 30.30 -16.83 14.20
C GLY A 861 30.90 -15.45 13.98
N SER A 862 30.78 -14.88 12.76
CA SER A 862 31.21 -13.50 12.49
C SER A 862 30.45 -12.49 13.35
N THR A 863 31.05 -11.33 13.61
CA THR A 863 30.37 -10.21 14.26
C THR A 863 29.23 -9.66 13.39
N LEU A 864 28.27 -8.96 13.99
CA LEU A 864 27.19 -8.31 13.26
C LEU A 864 27.74 -7.36 12.18
N ALA A 865 28.77 -6.56 12.52
CA ALA A 865 29.44 -5.66 11.57
C ALA A 865 29.91 -6.40 10.31
N THR A 866 30.64 -7.47 10.49
CA THR A 866 31.19 -8.27 9.38
C THR A 866 30.10 -8.94 8.57
N ALA A 867 29.05 -9.45 9.22
CA ALA A 867 27.97 -10.13 8.54
C ALA A 867 27.18 -9.20 7.61
N ILE A 868 26.95 -7.96 8.02
CA ILE A 868 26.14 -7.00 7.24
C ILE A 868 26.97 -6.09 6.33
N ASP A 869 28.30 -6.04 6.46
CA ASP A 869 29.17 -5.09 5.73
C ASP A 869 29.06 -5.22 4.19
N ALA A 870 28.83 -6.44 3.70
CA ALA A 870 28.66 -6.72 2.27
C ALA A 870 27.22 -6.56 1.75
N THR A 871 26.28 -6.11 2.59
CA THR A 871 24.85 -6.02 2.24
C THR A 871 24.30 -4.61 2.47
N PRO A 872 23.32 -4.16 1.68
CA PRO A 872 22.66 -2.87 1.93
C PRO A 872 21.65 -2.93 3.11
N ILE A 873 21.72 -3.95 3.95
CA ILE A 873 20.72 -4.24 4.98
C ILE A 873 21.12 -3.57 6.30
N GLN A 874 20.17 -2.92 6.97
CA GLN A 874 20.36 -2.38 8.31
C GLN A 874 20.33 -3.50 9.37
N ALA A 875 21.02 -3.30 10.50
CA ALA A 875 21.13 -4.29 11.56
C ALA A 875 19.78 -4.83 12.09
N GLY A 876 18.79 -3.96 12.27
CA GLY A 876 17.45 -4.38 12.70
C GLY A 876 16.68 -5.17 11.64
N ASP A 877 16.91 -4.89 10.34
CA ASP A 877 16.36 -5.71 9.27
C ASP A 877 17.03 -7.08 9.22
N PHE A 878 18.34 -7.13 9.41
CA PHE A 878 19.09 -8.39 9.50
C PHE A 878 18.54 -9.27 10.63
N VAL A 879 18.36 -8.73 11.82
CA VAL A 879 17.77 -9.46 12.97
C VAL A 879 16.37 -9.95 12.63
N ARG A 880 15.54 -9.14 12.00
CA ARG A 880 14.19 -9.55 11.58
C ARG A 880 14.23 -10.73 10.59
N TRP A 881 15.10 -10.66 9.58
CA TRP A 881 15.23 -11.72 8.59
C TRP A 881 15.80 -12.99 9.22
N MET A 882 16.81 -12.90 10.09
CA MET A 882 17.33 -14.06 10.80
C MET A 882 16.25 -14.81 11.60
N ARG A 883 15.30 -14.09 12.18
CA ARG A 883 14.16 -14.71 12.88
C ARG A 883 13.23 -15.44 11.94
N GLN A 884 12.95 -14.87 10.77
CA GLN A 884 12.14 -15.55 9.76
C GLN A 884 12.86 -16.80 9.24
N VAL A 885 14.19 -16.74 9.10
CA VAL A 885 15.00 -17.93 8.78
C VAL A 885 14.90 -18.98 9.89
N MET A 886 14.98 -18.57 11.16
CA MET A 886 14.81 -19.49 12.31
C MET A 886 13.42 -20.13 12.34
N ASP A 887 12.38 -19.35 12.04
CA ASP A 887 11.01 -19.87 11.95
C ASP A 887 10.88 -20.90 10.81
N CYS A 888 11.38 -20.58 9.62
CA CYS A 888 11.38 -21.49 8.47
C CYS A 888 12.19 -22.77 8.77
N LEU A 889 13.36 -22.67 9.39
CA LEU A 889 14.15 -23.83 9.84
C LEU A 889 13.37 -24.69 10.83
N GLY A 890 12.65 -24.10 11.77
CA GLY A 890 11.76 -24.82 12.69
C GLY A 890 10.63 -25.56 11.97
N GLN A 891 10.05 -24.95 10.95
CA GLN A 891 9.03 -25.58 10.10
C GLN A 891 9.62 -26.75 9.30
N ILE A 892 10.82 -26.59 8.72
CA ILE A 892 11.58 -27.65 8.03
C ILE A 892 11.84 -28.80 8.98
N ALA A 893 12.34 -28.54 10.19
CA ALA A 893 12.59 -29.56 11.20
C ALA A 893 11.33 -30.35 11.56
N SER A 894 10.18 -29.68 11.71
CA SER A 894 8.90 -30.31 12.05
C SER A 894 8.27 -31.05 10.87
N ALA A 895 8.51 -30.63 9.62
CA ALA A 895 7.93 -31.20 8.41
C ALA A 895 8.79 -32.35 7.85
N SER A 896 10.10 -32.41 8.16
CA SER A 896 11.03 -33.39 7.63
C SER A 896 10.72 -34.81 8.08
N SER A 897 10.80 -35.74 7.15
CA SER A 897 10.81 -37.20 7.43
C SER A 897 12.23 -37.76 7.70
N SER A 898 13.28 -36.97 7.38
CA SER A 898 14.67 -37.30 7.62
C SER A 898 15.12 -36.81 8.98
N GLY A 899 15.47 -37.76 9.90
CA GLY A 899 16.02 -37.38 11.19
C GLY A 899 17.38 -36.64 11.10
N GLU A 900 18.06 -36.74 9.97
CA GLU A 900 19.30 -36.01 9.70
C GLU A 900 18.98 -34.53 9.37
N LEU A 901 18.06 -34.28 8.45
CA LEU A 901 17.65 -32.93 8.09
C LEU A 901 17.00 -32.22 9.29
N THR A 902 16.19 -32.93 10.10
CA THR A 902 15.62 -32.41 11.34
C THR A 902 16.71 -31.89 12.27
N ARG A 903 17.75 -32.74 12.57
CA ARG A 903 18.87 -32.33 13.44
C ARG A 903 19.67 -31.16 12.85
N LYS A 904 19.92 -31.17 11.53
CA LYS A 904 20.62 -30.07 10.83
C LYS A 904 19.85 -28.77 10.92
N ALA A 905 18.53 -28.79 10.71
CA ALA A 905 17.70 -27.61 10.77
C ALA A 905 17.61 -27.02 12.19
N GLU A 906 17.51 -27.87 13.22
CA GLU A 906 17.56 -27.44 14.61
C GLU A 906 18.92 -26.83 14.96
N ALA A 907 20.03 -27.51 14.61
CA ALA A 907 21.37 -27.00 14.83
C ALA A 907 21.65 -25.69 14.04
N ALA A 908 21.13 -25.56 12.81
CA ALA A 908 21.20 -24.33 12.02
C ALA A 908 20.45 -23.17 12.71
N LYS A 909 19.27 -23.45 13.25
CA LYS A 909 18.49 -22.50 14.04
C LYS A 909 19.27 -22.01 15.26
N ASP A 910 19.88 -22.92 16.00
CA ASP A 910 20.68 -22.57 17.19
C ASP A 910 21.94 -21.76 16.82
N ARG A 911 22.60 -22.07 15.68
CA ARG A 911 23.75 -21.31 15.19
C ARG A 911 23.45 -19.85 14.88
N ILE A 912 22.32 -19.58 14.26
CA ILE A 912 21.93 -18.20 13.93
C ILE A 912 21.21 -17.50 15.08
N GLY A 913 20.61 -18.24 16.03
CA GLY A 913 19.92 -17.75 17.22
C GLY A 913 20.88 -17.30 18.33
N ARG A 914 21.89 -16.50 18.00
CA ARG A 914 22.91 -16.02 18.94
C ARG A 914 22.97 -14.49 18.95
N GLY A 915 23.72 -13.95 19.94
CA GLY A 915 23.96 -12.50 20.05
C GLY A 915 22.65 -11.72 20.00
N ILE A 916 22.63 -10.66 19.24
CA ILE A 916 21.50 -9.76 19.12
C ILE A 916 20.23 -10.42 18.53
N VAL A 917 20.37 -11.49 17.77
CA VAL A 917 19.24 -12.25 17.22
C VAL A 917 18.47 -12.98 18.33
N ALA A 918 19.20 -13.57 19.30
CA ALA A 918 18.61 -14.23 20.46
C ALA A 918 17.96 -13.25 21.43
N TRP A 919 18.58 -12.09 21.66
CA TRP A 919 18.13 -11.10 22.67
C TRP A 919 16.80 -10.44 22.37
N SER A 920 16.41 -10.37 21.16
CA SER A 920 15.16 -9.71 20.76
C SER A 920 13.92 -10.60 20.95
N THR A 921 14.04 -11.70 21.69
CA THR A 921 12.98 -12.69 21.94
C THR A 921 12.26 -12.50 23.30
N ILE A 922 12.63 -11.48 24.08
CA ILE A 922 12.01 -11.20 25.39
C ILE A 922 10.90 -10.17 25.22
#